data_dbae10de9e89e714be1c49dcc5a6455f
#
_entry.id   dbae10de9e89e714be1c49dcc5a6455f
#
_cell.length_a   1.000
_cell.length_b   1.000
_cell.length_c   1.000
_cell.angle_alpha   90.00
_cell.angle_beta   90.00
_cell.angle_gamma   90.00
#
_symmetry.space_group_name_H-M   'P 1'
#
loop_
_entity.id
_entity.type
_entity.pdbx_description
1 polymer ?
#
loop_
_entity_poly.entity_id
_entity_poly.type
_entity_poly.pdbx_seq_one_letter_code
_entity_poly.pdbx_strand_id
1 'polypeptide(L)'
;MNSSKKSILNSNFTYLAAFVLPVIMMMALYYTRGIFPWGNECYLRSDMYHQYAPFFSELWHKIRNGESLTYSWNIGMGTNFTSLFAYYLASPSNWFVALFPQKYTIEIMNAFIILKIAGSSLSLTYYLTKHNNNKHVIAAIFGMFYGMSGFIAAYSWNIMWLDCVILIPLIMLGLERLVNENRCIFYCITLGLCIFTNYYIAIMVCLSVVIYYVVLMIAYNGIKSPMQYVKKFINFCVYSLLAGGLGACLLLPEFYTFSLSASSDTTFPDKLISYFSILSMLTRQLINIPVHLGLDHLPNIYCGVAVFVLLPLYIMCSKVNAREKIGKCVILLIFLTAFNLNIPNYIWHGMHFPNSLPCRQSFIYIFFLLAMCYEAVINLKNSTNRQLGASLWIAIGLLLIMEELFINSETEYSFKSVYISGIFILIYGLLMFIHNNAKFKIPVVLMLTFSVSIIECTMNMDATGIGTTSRTSYLLDYDAVKTVTKTVSDNDTSFYRMDKLFGARSKNDGAWHNYRTVSTFSSTCNAGMSKLYNLIGMENSTNAYGCNGLTAVTDSLFSVKYTISNRLLVESDIRNYYTGSDGEFVYKNNYTLPIGYAINSSTAYDLVMAKNNNGIENLLIQSLTGISDVFEYTTSFPTEADCIITPSKSGHMYLSVANKSVDSVTVTINNTTTYTYNNIKSNNRILDIGYVHDTD
;
A
#
# COMPACT_ATOMS: atom_id res chain seq x y z
N MET A 1 45.88 -23.62 13.96
CA MET A 1 44.55 -23.27 14.56
C MET A 1 43.94 -21.94 14.08
N ASN A 2 44.56 -21.22 13.14
CA ASN A 2 44.06 -19.89 12.66
C ASN A 2 43.25 -19.91 11.37
N SER A 3 43.16 -21.00 10.61
CA SER A 3 42.42 -21.06 9.34
C SER A 3 40.92 -21.35 9.51
N SER A 4 40.51 -22.10 10.52
CA SER A 4 39.11 -22.43 10.76
C SER A 4 38.26 -21.26 11.32
N LYS A 5 38.89 -20.36 12.10
CA LYS A 5 38.19 -19.17 12.65
C LYS A 5 37.96 -18.06 11.62
N LYS A 6 38.79 -17.97 10.56
CA LYS A 6 38.54 -17.07 9.42
C LYS A 6 37.35 -17.53 8.57
N SER A 7 36.97 -18.80 8.60
CA SER A 7 35.92 -19.38 7.76
C SER A 7 34.50 -19.04 8.25
N ILE A 8 34.23 -18.88 9.54
CA ILE A 8 32.88 -18.59 10.07
C ILE A 8 32.48 -17.13 9.86
N LEU A 9 33.44 -16.21 10.03
CA LEU A 9 33.21 -14.76 9.82
C LEU A 9 32.99 -14.39 8.33
N ASN A 10 33.41 -15.28 7.42
CA ASN A 10 33.26 -15.09 5.97
C ASN A 10 32.51 -16.26 5.31
N SER A 11 31.46 -16.77 5.93
CA SER A 11 30.74 -17.97 5.48
C SER A 11 29.34 -17.65 4.93
N ASN A 12 28.67 -18.67 4.42
CA ASN A 12 27.25 -18.62 4.06
C ASN A 12 26.34 -18.32 5.27
N PHE A 13 26.86 -18.40 6.51
CA PHE A 13 26.21 -17.98 7.73
C PHE A 13 25.76 -16.51 7.68
N THR A 14 26.48 -15.64 6.96
CA THR A 14 26.08 -14.23 6.72
C THR A 14 24.70 -14.14 6.08
N TYR A 15 24.42 -14.95 5.08
CA TYR A 15 23.13 -14.96 4.40
C TYR A 15 22.02 -15.57 5.25
N LEU A 16 22.35 -16.64 5.98
CA LEU A 16 21.41 -17.26 6.92
C LEU A 16 21.03 -16.27 8.03
N ALA A 17 22.00 -15.58 8.62
CA ALA A 17 21.73 -14.56 9.64
C ALA A 17 20.87 -13.41 9.09
N ALA A 18 21.15 -12.92 7.88
CA ALA A 18 20.40 -11.86 7.24
C ALA A 18 18.92 -12.23 7.00
N PHE A 19 18.63 -13.51 6.78
CA PHE A 19 17.25 -13.97 6.59
C PHE A 19 16.57 -14.31 7.92
N VAL A 20 17.24 -15.06 8.77
CA VAL A 20 16.62 -15.64 9.99
C VAL A 20 16.39 -14.58 11.08
N LEU A 21 17.33 -13.62 11.24
CA LEU A 21 17.19 -12.60 12.31
C LEU A 21 15.92 -11.75 12.13
N PRO A 22 15.60 -11.16 10.97
CA PRO A 22 14.36 -10.43 10.80
C PRO A 22 13.10 -11.31 11.00
N VAL A 23 13.13 -12.60 10.60
CA VAL A 23 12.02 -13.52 10.88
C VAL A 23 11.79 -13.66 12.38
N ILE A 24 12.86 -13.94 13.15
CA ILE A 24 12.76 -14.11 14.62
C ILE A 24 12.26 -12.82 15.27
N MET A 25 12.79 -11.66 14.86
CA MET A 25 12.39 -10.36 15.39
C MET A 25 10.92 -10.06 15.11
N MET A 26 10.46 -10.27 13.88
CA MET A 26 9.06 -10.06 13.50
C MET A 26 8.12 -11.05 14.22
N MET A 27 8.53 -12.32 14.36
CA MET A 27 7.74 -13.29 15.13
C MET A 27 7.66 -12.92 16.62
N ALA A 28 8.74 -12.40 17.22
CA ALA A 28 8.73 -11.90 18.59
C ALA A 28 7.78 -10.68 18.72
N LEU A 29 7.79 -9.75 17.77
CA LEU A 29 6.88 -8.62 17.75
C LEU A 29 5.43 -9.05 17.56
N TYR A 30 5.16 -10.05 16.72
CA TYR A 30 3.82 -10.60 16.54
C TYR A 30 3.33 -11.27 17.82
N TYR A 31 4.22 -11.98 18.54
CA TYR A 31 3.92 -12.56 19.85
C TYR A 31 3.53 -11.49 20.88
N THR A 32 4.31 -10.42 21.00
CA THR A 32 4.04 -9.34 21.98
C THR A 32 2.76 -8.57 21.67
N ARG A 33 2.33 -8.52 20.40
CA ARG A 33 1.10 -7.86 19.95
C ARG A 33 -0.12 -8.80 19.92
N GLY A 34 0.03 -10.05 20.33
CA GLY A 34 -1.06 -11.03 20.33
C GLY A 34 -1.60 -11.35 18.92
N ILE A 35 -0.75 -11.26 17.89
CA ILE A 35 -1.13 -11.62 16.52
C ILE A 35 -1.22 -13.14 16.41
N PHE A 36 -2.30 -13.63 15.77
CA PHE A 36 -2.50 -15.05 15.57
C PHE A 36 -1.25 -15.77 15.02
N PRO A 37 -0.84 -16.94 15.54
CA PRO A 37 -1.57 -17.84 16.44
C PRO A 37 -1.41 -17.56 17.94
N TRP A 38 -0.69 -16.52 18.35
CA TRP A 38 -0.38 -16.25 19.77
C TRP A 38 -1.49 -15.47 20.50
N GLY A 39 -2.44 -14.90 19.75
CA GLY A 39 -3.59 -14.18 20.30
C GLY A 39 -4.68 -13.99 19.25
N ASN A 40 -5.56 -13.03 19.48
CA ASN A 40 -6.74 -12.76 18.63
C ASN A 40 -6.60 -11.53 17.74
N GLU A 41 -5.39 -11.00 17.62
CA GLU A 41 -5.09 -9.89 16.73
C GLU A 41 -4.60 -10.39 15.36
N CYS A 42 -4.65 -9.54 14.35
CA CYS A 42 -4.00 -9.75 13.05
C CYS A 42 -3.34 -8.45 12.59
N TYR A 43 -2.26 -8.57 11.82
CA TYR A 43 -1.66 -7.41 11.16
C TYR A 43 -2.46 -7.12 9.89
N LEU A 44 -3.45 -6.24 10.05
CA LEU A 44 -4.39 -5.85 8.99
C LEU A 44 -4.66 -4.34 9.14
N ARG A 45 -3.98 -3.52 8.33
CA ARG A 45 -3.94 -2.07 8.49
C ARG A 45 -4.41 -1.37 7.22
N SER A 46 -5.19 -0.28 7.35
CA SER A 46 -5.56 0.61 6.25
C SER A 46 -6.12 -0.14 5.02
N ASP A 47 -5.55 0.07 3.83
CA ASP A 47 -6.00 -0.58 2.60
C ASP A 47 -5.85 -2.11 2.60
N MET A 48 -5.00 -2.66 3.45
CA MET A 48 -4.92 -4.10 3.64
C MET A 48 -6.23 -4.67 4.17
N TYR A 49 -6.92 -3.93 5.07
CA TYR A 49 -8.24 -4.27 5.58
C TYR A 49 -9.33 -4.17 4.50
N HIS A 50 -9.32 -3.05 3.76
CA HIS A 50 -10.41 -2.71 2.85
C HIS A 50 -10.26 -3.27 1.44
N GLN A 51 -9.02 -3.52 0.98
CA GLN A 51 -8.70 -3.88 -0.40
C GLN A 51 -7.92 -5.19 -0.49
N TYR A 52 -6.74 -5.30 0.14
CA TYR A 52 -5.83 -6.40 -0.18
C TYR A 52 -6.33 -7.75 0.32
N ALA A 53 -6.85 -7.85 1.55
CA ALA A 53 -7.40 -9.10 2.03
C ALA A 53 -8.60 -9.60 1.19
N PRO A 54 -9.59 -8.75 0.82
CA PRO A 54 -10.62 -9.12 -0.16
C PRO A 54 -10.07 -9.58 -1.51
N PHE A 55 -9.09 -8.87 -2.08
CA PHE A 55 -8.54 -9.24 -3.39
C PHE A 55 -7.73 -10.54 -3.36
N PHE A 56 -7.03 -10.83 -2.25
CA PHE A 56 -6.39 -12.14 -2.04
C PHE A 56 -7.41 -13.27 -1.91
N SER A 57 -8.55 -13.02 -1.26
CA SER A 57 -9.67 -13.95 -1.19
C SER A 57 -10.25 -14.24 -2.58
N GLU A 58 -10.41 -13.22 -3.42
CA GLU A 58 -10.86 -13.36 -4.80
C GLU A 58 -9.83 -14.11 -5.67
N LEU A 59 -8.53 -13.82 -5.51
CA LEU A 59 -7.47 -14.57 -6.18
C LEU A 59 -7.50 -16.04 -5.80
N TRP A 60 -7.65 -16.35 -4.50
CA TRP A 60 -7.82 -17.72 -4.01
C TRP A 60 -8.99 -18.43 -4.71
N HIS A 61 -10.14 -17.76 -4.75
CA HIS A 61 -11.35 -18.28 -5.38
C HIS A 61 -11.14 -18.62 -6.86
N LYS A 62 -10.55 -17.69 -7.62
CA LYS A 62 -10.26 -17.87 -9.04
C LYS A 62 -9.30 -19.01 -9.31
N ILE A 63 -8.20 -19.11 -8.55
CA ILE A 63 -7.22 -20.18 -8.72
C ILE A 63 -7.84 -21.55 -8.40
N ARG A 64 -8.59 -21.64 -7.29
CA ARG A 64 -9.17 -22.92 -6.85
C ARG A 64 -10.29 -23.43 -7.76
N ASN A 65 -11.03 -22.53 -8.37
CA ASN A 65 -12.14 -22.87 -9.27
C ASN A 65 -11.75 -22.88 -10.76
N GLY A 66 -10.49 -22.56 -11.09
CA GLY A 66 -10.02 -22.47 -12.48
C GLY A 66 -10.67 -21.35 -13.28
N GLU A 67 -11.07 -20.26 -12.62
CA GLU A 67 -11.69 -19.11 -13.25
C GLU A 67 -10.67 -18.20 -13.95
N SER A 68 -11.14 -17.49 -14.99
CA SER A 68 -10.31 -16.55 -15.73
C SER A 68 -9.79 -15.40 -14.86
N LEU A 69 -8.51 -15.02 -15.02
CA LEU A 69 -7.90 -13.83 -14.41
C LEU A 69 -8.13 -12.56 -15.22
N THR A 70 -8.97 -12.59 -16.26
CA THR A 70 -9.22 -11.40 -17.10
C THR A 70 -10.32 -10.52 -16.53
N TYR A 71 -11.35 -11.10 -15.92
CA TYR A 71 -12.52 -10.38 -15.44
C TYR A 71 -13.07 -10.95 -14.14
N SER A 72 -13.65 -10.08 -13.27
CA SER A 72 -14.38 -10.51 -12.07
C SER A 72 -15.69 -9.75 -11.92
N TRP A 73 -16.76 -10.49 -11.65
CA TRP A 73 -18.06 -9.96 -11.26
C TRP A 73 -18.18 -9.70 -9.75
N ASN A 74 -17.26 -10.21 -8.95
CA ASN A 74 -17.25 -10.10 -7.50
C ASN A 74 -16.64 -8.78 -7.00
N ILE A 75 -16.35 -7.85 -7.92
CA ILE A 75 -15.74 -6.55 -7.62
C ILE A 75 -16.47 -5.47 -8.44
N GLY A 76 -17.18 -4.60 -7.74
CA GLY A 76 -17.97 -3.54 -8.35
C GLY A 76 -19.05 -4.07 -9.32
N MET A 77 -19.40 -3.27 -10.29
CA MET A 77 -20.33 -3.68 -11.37
C MET A 77 -19.74 -4.72 -12.33
N GLY A 78 -18.60 -5.27 -11.98
CA GLY A 78 -17.71 -6.06 -12.80
C GLY A 78 -16.45 -5.25 -13.16
N THR A 79 -15.27 -5.87 -13.07
CA THR A 79 -14.00 -5.18 -13.27
C THR A 79 -13.03 -5.98 -14.14
N ASN A 80 -12.14 -5.25 -14.82
CA ASN A 80 -10.95 -5.83 -15.44
C ASN A 80 -10.03 -6.38 -14.36
N PHE A 81 -10.10 -7.70 -14.11
CA PHE A 81 -9.30 -8.34 -13.07
C PHE A 81 -7.81 -8.41 -13.43
N THR A 82 -7.45 -8.40 -14.72
CA THR A 82 -6.04 -8.34 -15.15
C THR A 82 -5.36 -7.06 -14.65
N SER A 83 -6.04 -5.91 -14.74
CA SER A 83 -5.55 -4.64 -14.25
C SER A 83 -5.43 -4.64 -12.72
N LEU A 84 -6.45 -5.10 -12.01
CA LEU A 84 -6.41 -5.25 -10.56
C LEU A 84 -5.28 -6.21 -10.13
N PHE A 85 -5.11 -7.33 -10.83
CA PHE A 85 -4.04 -8.29 -10.61
C PHE A 85 -2.67 -7.64 -10.81
N ALA A 86 -2.49 -6.86 -11.89
CA ALA A 86 -1.23 -6.17 -12.19
C ALA A 86 -0.80 -5.20 -11.08
N TYR A 87 -1.74 -4.52 -10.43
CA TYR A 87 -1.45 -3.58 -9.35
C TYR A 87 -1.28 -4.26 -7.99
N TYR A 88 -2.19 -5.19 -7.62
CA TYR A 88 -2.27 -5.72 -6.24
C TYR A 88 -1.69 -7.13 -6.07
N LEU A 89 -1.74 -7.99 -7.07
CA LEU A 89 -1.66 -9.43 -6.90
C LEU A 89 -0.56 -10.13 -7.72
N ALA A 90 0.17 -9.40 -8.57
CA ALA A 90 1.11 -9.98 -9.53
C ALA A 90 2.37 -10.61 -8.91
N SER A 91 2.60 -10.47 -7.60
CA SER A 91 3.71 -11.15 -6.92
C SER A 91 3.64 -12.67 -7.10
N PRO A 92 4.73 -13.35 -7.53
CA PRO A 92 4.75 -14.81 -7.66
C PRO A 92 4.42 -15.55 -6.36
N SER A 93 4.74 -14.95 -5.19
CA SER A 93 4.42 -15.54 -3.89
C SER A 93 2.91 -15.66 -3.63
N ASN A 94 2.09 -14.80 -4.26
CA ASN A 94 0.66 -14.76 -4.00
C ASN A 94 -0.08 -15.99 -4.50
N TRP A 95 0.46 -16.72 -5.49
CA TRP A 95 -0.09 -17.98 -5.96
C TRP A 95 -0.17 -19.06 -4.87
N PHE A 96 0.73 -18.99 -3.88
CA PHE A 96 0.74 -19.93 -2.76
C PHE A 96 -0.47 -19.75 -1.81
N VAL A 97 -1.24 -18.67 -1.90
CA VAL A 97 -2.47 -18.50 -1.11
C VAL A 97 -3.45 -19.64 -1.37
N ALA A 98 -3.51 -20.15 -2.59
CA ALA A 98 -4.42 -21.23 -2.98
C ALA A 98 -4.09 -22.62 -2.37
N LEU A 99 -2.92 -22.79 -1.75
CA LEU A 99 -2.55 -24.04 -1.08
C LEU A 99 -3.22 -24.20 0.29
N PHE A 100 -3.76 -23.13 0.85
CA PHE A 100 -4.33 -23.10 2.19
C PHE A 100 -5.84 -22.84 2.13
N PRO A 101 -6.61 -23.13 3.20
CA PRO A 101 -8.01 -22.76 3.25
C PRO A 101 -8.22 -21.25 3.20
N GLN A 102 -9.22 -20.79 2.47
CA GLN A 102 -9.51 -19.36 2.25
C GLN A 102 -9.65 -18.56 3.56
N LYS A 103 -10.18 -19.15 4.61
CA LYS A 103 -10.35 -18.55 5.94
C LYS A 103 -9.04 -18.04 6.55
N TYR A 104 -7.88 -18.59 6.12
CA TYR A 104 -6.54 -18.22 6.58
C TYR A 104 -5.83 -17.21 5.66
N THR A 105 -6.55 -16.57 4.75
CA THR A 105 -5.97 -15.60 3.82
C THR A 105 -5.15 -14.50 4.54
N ILE A 106 -5.65 -13.99 5.67
CA ILE A 106 -4.98 -12.92 6.45
C ILE A 106 -3.65 -13.44 7.03
N GLU A 107 -3.65 -14.63 7.62
CA GLU A 107 -2.46 -15.25 8.22
C GLU A 107 -1.39 -15.53 7.17
N ILE A 108 -1.78 -15.95 5.98
CA ILE A 108 -0.87 -16.19 4.86
C ILE A 108 -0.25 -14.86 4.40
N MET A 109 -1.05 -13.80 4.29
CA MET A 109 -0.55 -12.47 3.98
C MET A 109 0.45 -11.98 5.05
N ASN A 110 0.16 -12.19 6.33
CA ASN A 110 1.05 -11.85 7.43
C ASN A 110 2.37 -12.63 7.36
N ALA A 111 2.33 -13.91 7.02
CA ALA A 111 3.53 -14.72 6.80
C ALA A 111 4.32 -14.23 5.58
N PHE A 112 3.66 -13.86 4.49
CA PHE A 112 4.34 -13.29 3.32
C PHE A 112 5.03 -11.96 3.65
N ILE A 113 4.46 -11.10 4.47
CA ILE A 113 5.09 -9.85 4.92
C ILE A 113 6.39 -10.16 5.67
N ILE A 114 6.38 -11.09 6.62
CA ILE A 114 7.59 -11.51 7.36
C ILE A 114 8.66 -12.04 6.38
N LEU A 115 8.28 -12.92 5.45
CA LEU A 115 9.20 -13.50 4.48
C LEU A 115 9.77 -12.45 3.52
N LYS A 116 8.98 -11.46 3.11
CA LYS A 116 9.43 -10.37 2.24
C LYS A 116 10.36 -9.39 2.99
N ILE A 117 10.12 -9.11 4.26
CA ILE A 117 11.02 -8.35 5.13
C ILE A 117 12.38 -9.08 5.22
N ALA A 118 12.37 -10.38 5.50
CA ALA A 118 13.58 -11.20 5.55
C ALA A 118 14.27 -11.30 4.17
N GLY A 119 13.50 -11.40 3.10
CA GLY A 119 13.99 -11.37 1.72
C GLY A 119 14.67 -10.05 1.37
N SER A 120 14.14 -8.92 1.83
CA SER A 120 14.74 -7.60 1.65
C SER A 120 16.09 -7.49 2.36
N SER A 121 16.16 -7.97 3.61
CA SER A 121 17.41 -8.05 4.37
C SER A 121 18.46 -8.93 3.67
N LEU A 122 18.05 -10.10 3.19
CA LEU A 122 18.92 -11.02 2.46
C LEU A 122 19.43 -10.42 1.15
N SER A 123 18.58 -9.75 0.38
CA SER A 123 18.93 -9.19 -0.93
C SER A 123 19.94 -8.05 -0.81
N LEU A 124 19.78 -7.14 0.17
CA LEU A 124 20.80 -6.12 0.43
C LEU A 124 22.11 -6.75 0.90
N THR A 125 22.06 -7.73 1.83
CA THR A 125 23.26 -8.46 2.28
C THR A 125 23.99 -9.11 1.11
N TYR A 126 23.25 -9.72 0.19
CA TYR A 126 23.82 -10.32 -1.02
C TYR A 126 24.47 -9.26 -1.93
N TYR A 127 23.82 -8.12 -2.15
CA TYR A 127 24.39 -7.00 -2.88
C TYR A 127 25.71 -6.54 -2.26
N LEU A 128 25.71 -6.20 -0.96
CA LEU A 128 26.89 -5.68 -0.25
C LEU A 128 28.08 -6.62 -0.31
N THR A 129 27.84 -7.92 -0.15
CA THR A 129 28.89 -8.93 -0.20
C THR A 129 29.46 -9.13 -1.60
N LYS A 130 28.61 -9.02 -2.64
CA LYS A 130 29.04 -9.18 -4.03
C LYS A 130 29.69 -7.93 -4.59
N HIS A 131 29.13 -6.75 -4.31
CA HIS A 131 29.69 -5.47 -4.71
C HIS A 131 31.11 -5.27 -4.17
N ASN A 132 31.34 -5.59 -2.89
CA ASN A 132 32.63 -5.41 -2.22
C ASN A 132 33.54 -6.64 -2.26
N ASN A 133 33.16 -7.73 -2.94
CA ASN A 133 33.88 -9.00 -2.94
C ASN A 133 34.27 -9.50 -1.52
N ASN A 134 33.42 -9.22 -0.53
CA ASN A 134 33.70 -9.52 0.88
C ASN A 134 32.46 -10.08 1.58
N LYS A 135 32.50 -11.35 2.00
CA LYS A 135 31.39 -12.02 2.70
C LYS A 135 31.42 -11.79 4.22
N HIS A 136 31.77 -10.60 4.67
CA HIS A 136 31.84 -10.31 6.10
C HIS A 136 30.46 -10.31 6.73
N VAL A 137 30.33 -10.96 7.92
CA VAL A 137 29.04 -11.13 8.63
C VAL A 137 28.35 -9.81 8.98
N ILE A 138 29.09 -8.71 9.11
CA ILE A 138 28.54 -7.37 9.38
C ILE A 138 27.57 -6.90 8.28
N ALA A 139 27.67 -7.43 7.07
CA ALA A 139 26.72 -7.12 5.99
C ALA A 139 25.28 -7.51 6.37
N ALA A 140 25.10 -8.54 7.23
CA ALA A 140 23.79 -8.94 7.70
C ALA A 140 23.13 -7.87 8.60
N ILE A 141 23.91 -7.08 9.35
CA ILE A 141 23.39 -5.94 10.14
C ILE A 141 22.79 -4.89 9.21
N PHE A 142 23.48 -4.53 8.12
CA PHE A 142 22.96 -3.57 7.16
C PHE A 142 21.73 -4.10 6.42
N GLY A 143 21.73 -5.41 6.09
CA GLY A 143 20.53 -6.07 5.56
C GLY A 143 19.36 -5.97 6.52
N MET A 144 19.57 -6.24 7.80
CA MET A 144 18.54 -6.13 8.84
C MET A 144 17.98 -4.70 8.95
N PHE A 145 18.83 -3.67 8.98
CA PHE A 145 18.37 -2.28 8.97
C PHE A 145 17.59 -1.91 7.71
N TYR A 146 17.91 -2.49 6.55
CA TYR A 146 17.15 -2.33 5.33
C TYR A 146 15.77 -2.98 5.42
N GLY A 147 15.73 -4.26 5.82
CA GLY A 147 14.49 -5.03 5.97
C GLY A 147 13.57 -4.54 7.09
N MET A 148 14.10 -3.80 8.07
CA MET A 148 13.35 -3.23 9.20
C MET A 148 13.45 -1.69 9.27
N SER A 149 13.62 -1.05 8.12
CA SER A 149 13.72 0.40 7.97
C SER A 149 12.40 1.11 8.24
N GLY A 150 12.47 2.45 8.35
CA GLY A 150 11.29 3.31 8.46
C GLY A 150 10.32 3.17 7.28
N PHE A 151 10.83 2.89 6.05
CA PHE A 151 9.98 2.55 4.91
C PHE A 151 9.17 1.27 5.19
N ILE A 152 9.80 0.23 5.70
CA ILE A 152 9.12 -1.03 6.03
C ILE A 152 8.14 -0.84 7.19
N ALA A 153 8.52 -0.10 8.22
CA ALA A 153 7.62 0.24 9.33
C ALA A 153 6.37 0.99 8.87
N ALA A 154 6.52 1.92 7.92
CA ALA A 154 5.41 2.68 7.36
C ALA A 154 4.55 1.86 6.39
N TYR A 155 5.17 1.04 5.53
CA TYR A 155 4.56 0.54 4.30
C TYR A 155 4.54 -0.99 4.14
N SER A 156 4.97 -1.79 5.14
CA SER A 156 4.97 -3.26 5.02
C SER A 156 3.58 -3.87 4.80
N TRP A 157 2.54 -3.19 5.21
CA TRP A 157 1.15 -3.57 4.92
C TRP A 157 0.79 -3.43 3.42
N ASN A 158 1.53 -2.63 2.63
CA ASN A 158 1.45 -2.63 1.17
C ASN A 158 2.24 -3.81 0.60
N ILE A 159 1.74 -5.01 0.83
CA ILE A 159 2.43 -6.28 0.52
C ILE A 159 2.95 -6.37 -0.92
N MET A 160 2.25 -5.72 -1.88
CA MET A 160 2.61 -5.70 -3.30
C MET A 160 3.84 -4.82 -3.61
N TRP A 161 4.25 -3.91 -2.72
CA TRP A 161 5.44 -3.09 -2.92
C TRP A 161 6.73 -3.80 -2.49
N LEU A 162 6.61 -4.77 -1.59
CA LEU A 162 7.76 -5.40 -0.93
C LEU A 162 8.63 -6.22 -1.90
N ASP A 163 8.07 -6.73 -3.00
CA ASP A 163 8.86 -7.40 -4.03
C ASP A 163 9.86 -6.44 -4.69
N CYS A 164 9.45 -5.20 -4.96
CA CYS A 164 10.34 -4.18 -5.51
C CYS A 164 11.46 -3.82 -4.51
N VAL A 165 11.16 -3.82 -3.19
CA VAL A 165 12.18 -3.63 -2.14
C VAL A 165 13.21 -4.76 -2.14
N ILE A 166 12.76 -6.01 -2.31
CA ILE A 166 13.67 -7.17 -2.45
C ILE A 166 14.52 -7.07 -3.72
N LEU A 167 13.93 -6.60 -4.82
CA LEU A 167 14.56 -6.65 -6.13
C LEU A 167 15.55 -5.51 -6.38
N ILE A 168 15.40 -4.32 -5.76
CA ILE A 168 16.28 -3.18 -6.04
C ILE A 168 17.77 -3.48 -5.80
N PRO A 169 18.22 -4.13 -4.70
CA PRO A 169 19.63 -4.46 -4.55
C PRO A 169 20.14 -5.43 -5.65
N LEU A 170 19.27 -6.34 -6.10
CA LEU A 170 19.62 -7.29 -7.16
C LEU A 170 19.69 -6.62 -8.54
N ILE A 171 18.78 -5.69 -8.82
CA ILE A 171 18.77 -4.88 -10.05
C ILE A 171 20.05 -4.03 -10.13
N MET A 172 20.42 -3.36 -9.04
CA MET A 172 21.63 -2.51 -9.00
C MET A 172 22.90 -3.36 -9.19
N LEU A 173 22.97 -4.54 -8.56
CA LEU A 173 24.07 -5.50 -8.82
C LEU A 173 24.09 -5.96 -10.27
N GLY A 174 22.93 -6.22 -10.86
CA GLY A 174 22.79 -6.59 -12.26
C GLY A 174 23.27 -5.48 -13.20
N LEU A 175 22.92 -4.24 -12.90
CA LEU A 175 23.35 -3.06 -13.66
C LEU A 175 24.89 -2.87 -13.60
N GLU A 176 25.49 -3.04 -12.41
CA GLU A 176 26.94 -3.00 -12.23
C GLU A 176 27.64 -4.06 -13.12
N ARG A 177 27.11 -5.29 -13.14
CA ARG A 177 27.63 -6.37 -13.99
C ARG A 177 27.44 -6.08 -15.49
N LEU A 178 26.31 -5.48 -15.86
CA LEU A 178 26.08 -5.06 -17.24
C LEU A 178 27.12 -4.01 -17.66
N VAL A 179 27.38 -3.01 -16.83
CA VAL A 179 28.35 -1.93 -17.14
C VAL A 179 29.79 -2.44 -17.08
N ASN A 180 30.15 -3.19 -16.03
CA ASN A 180 31.55 -3.56 -15.77
C ASN A 180 31.99 -4.83 -16.53
N GLU A 181 31.08 -5.84 -16.64
CA GLU A 181 31.39 -7.18 -17.12
C GLU A 181 30.67 -7.53 -18.44
N ASN A 182 29.77 -6.67 -18.95
CA ASN A 182 28.84 -6.93 -20.06
C ASN A 182 27.92 -8.16 -19.84
N ARG A 183 27.59 -8.47 -18.59
CA ARG A 183 26.66 -9.56 -18.20
C ARG A 183 25.26 -8.98 -17.99
N CYS A 184 24.35 -9.28 -18.92
CA CYS A 184 23.03 -8.65 -19.03
C CYS A 184 21.88 -9.43 -18.42
N ILE A 185 21.94 -10.78 -18.36
CA ILE A 185 20.80 -11.65 -18.03
C ILE A 185 20.24 -11.33 -16.63
N PHE A 186 21.12 -11.23 -15.64
CA PHE A 186 20.69 -10.99 -14.26
C PHE A 186 19.98 -9.64 -14.12
N TYR A 187 20.49 -8.57 -14.77
CA TYR A 187 19.84 -7.28 -14.83
C TYR A 187 18.46 -7.33 -15.49
N CYS A 188 18.39 -7.93 -16.68
CA CYS A 188 17.16 -8.02 -17.46
C CYS A 188 16.07 -8.78 -16.71
N ILE A 189 16.39 -9.93 -16.10
CA ILE A 189 15.42 -10.74 -15.36
C ILE A 189 14.95 -10.03 -14.08
N THR A 190 15.86 -9.46 -13.29
CA THR A 190 15.49 -8.81 -12.02
C THR A 190 14.70 -7.53 -12.24
N LEU A 191 15.04 -6.73 -13.26
CA LEU A 191 14.25 -5.55 -13.61
C LEU A 191 12.89 -5.95 -14.20
N GLY A 192 12.86 -6.95 -15.11
CA GLY A 192 11.61 -7.45 -15.69
C GLY A 192 10.67 -8.01 -14.62
N LEU A 193 11.19 -8.75 -13.64
CA LEU A 193 10.41 -9.24 -12.51
C LEU A 193 9.90 -8.09 -11.63
N CYS A 194 10.68 -7.04 -11.42
CA CYS A 194 10.24 -5.84 -10.69
C CYS A 194 9.06 -5.16 -11.39
N ILE A 195 9.15 -4.96 -12.70
CA ILE A 195 8.08 -4.38 -13.51
C ILE A 195 6.83 -5.27 -13.48
N PHE A 196 6.99 -6.58 -13.55
CA PHE A 196 5.89 -7.54 -13.51
C PHE A 196 5.17 -7.54 -12.15
N THR A 197 5.92 -7.50 -11.03
CA THR A 197 5.33 -7.63 -9.68
C THR A 197 4.57 -6.39 -9.23
N ASN A 198 5.03 -5.18 -9.60
CA ASN A 198 4.31 -3.94 -9.36
C ASN A 198 4.84 -2.83 -10.29
N TYR A 199 4.10 -2.54 -11.34
CA TYR A 199 4.51 -1.55 -12.35
C TYR A 199 4.66 -0.14 -11.76
N TYR A 200 3.84 0.24 -10.79
CA TYR A 200 3.84 1.58 -10.21
C TYR A 200 5.14 1.88 -9.43
N ILE A 201 5.55 1.00 -8.53
CA ILE A 201 6.83 1.14 -7.81
C ILE A 201 8.01 0.94 -8.76
N ALA A 202 7.86 0.10 -9.79
CA ALA A 202 8.90 -0.11 -10.80
C ALA A 202 9.25 1.15 -11.59
N ILE A 203 8.33 2.12 -11.78
CA ILE A 203 8.64 3.42 -12.37
C ILE A 203 9.75 4.12 -11.55
N MET A 204 9.63 4.15 -10.23
CA MET A 204 10.63 4.74 -9.33
C MET A 204 11.96 4.00 -9.40
N VAL A 205 11.92 2.67 -9.51
CA VAL A 205 13.11 1.84 -9.71
C VAL A 205 13.76 2.15 -11.06
N CYS A 206 13.00 2.26 -12.15
CA CYS A 206 13.51 2.59 -13.48
C CYS A 206 14.20 3.97 -13.50
N LEU A 207 13.60 4.99 -12.87
CA LEU A 207 14.22 6.31 -12.73
C LEU A 207 15.57 6.22 -11.99
N SER A 208 15.61 5.47 -10.88
CA SER A 208 16.84 5.28 -10.12
C SER A 208 17.91 4.50 -10.89
N VAL A 209 17.51 3.53 -11.69
CA VAL A 209 18.41 2.75 -12.58
C VAL A 209 19.08 3.67 -13.60
N VAL A 210 18.33 4.60 -14.21
CA VAL A 210 18.88 5.59 -15.15
C VAL A 210 19.91 6.49 -14.46
N ILE A 211 19.57 7.02 -13.28
CA ILE A 211 20.47 7.89 -12.49
C ILE A 211 21.74 7.13 -12.10
N TYR A 212 21.59 5.90 -11.58
CA TYR A 212 22.74 5.09 -11.16
C TYR A 212 23.60 4.65 -12.35
N TYR A 213 23.00 4.37 -13.52
CA TYR A 213 23.75 4.10 -14.75
C TYR A 213 24.69 5.26 -15.10
N VAL A 214 24.22 6.51 -15.03
CA VAL A 214 25.06 7.69 -15.29
C VAL A 214 26.23 7.75 -14.30
N VAL A 215 25.99 7.53 -13.01
CA VAL A 215 27.04 7.50 -11.98
C VAL A 215 28.06 6.40 -12.26
N LEU A 216 27.63 5.19 -12.62
CA LEU A 216 28.52 4.09 -12.99
C LEU A 216 29.36 4.44 -14.21
N MET A 217 28.79 5.08 -15.22
CA MET A 217 29.53 5.48 -16.43
C MET A 217 30.59 6.56 -16.14
N ILE A 218 30.32 7.48 -15.22
CA ILE A 218 31.29 8.52 -14.79
C ILE A 218 32.41 7.90 -13.93
N ALA A 219 32.07 6.94 -13.07
CA ALA A 219 33.03 6.27 -12.19
C ALA A 219 33.89 5.22 -12.91
N TYR A 220 33.43 4.71 -14.05
CA TYR A 220 34.06 3.63 -14.77
C TYR A 220 35.35 4.08 -15.49
N ASN A 221 36.49 3.54 -15.07
CA ASN A 221 37.81 3.91 -15.60
C ASN A 221 38.26 3.05 -16.80
N GLY A 222 37.46 2.10 -17.25
CA GLY A 222 37.80 1.12 -18.29
C GLY A 222 37.52 1.55 -19.74
N ILE A 223 36.99 2.77 -19.95
CA ILE A 223 36.61 3.25 -21.27
C ILE A 223 37.82 3.91 -21.96
N LYS A 224 38.17 3.35 -23.13
CA LYS A 224 39.32 3.78 -23.94
C LYS A 224 38.91 4.57 -25.18
N SER A 225 37.63 4.57 -25.56
CA SER A 225 37.13 5.27 -26.75
C SER A 225 35.68 5.70 -26.62
N PRO A 226 35.25 6.80 -27.31
CA PRO A 226 33.86 7.23 -27.34
C PRO A 226 32.87 6.13 -27.80
N MET A 227 33.31 5.29 -28.75
CA MET A 227 32.46 4.18 -29.24
C MET A 227 32.09 3.17 -28.14
N GLN A 228 32.93 2.97 -27.12
CA GLN A 228 32.62 2.11 -25.98
C GLN A 228 31.51 2.69 -25.10
N TYR A 229 31.43 4.02 -24.95
CA TYR A 229 30.30 4.68 -24.27
C TYR A 229 28.99 4.41 -25.01
N VAL A 230 28.99 4.62 -26.34
CA VAL A 230 27.83 4.36 -27.19
C VAL A 230 27.37 2.90 -27.09
N LYS A 231 28.32 1.94 -27.21
CA LYS A 231 27.99 0.51 -27.08
C LYS A 231 27.38 0.15 -25.71
N LYS A 232 27.93 0.67 -24.61
CA LYS A 232 27.39 0.44 -23.25
C LYS A 232 26.01 1.07 -23.10
N PHE A 233 25.79 2.26 -23.67
CA PHE A 233 24.49 2.91 -23.66
C PHE A 233 23.45 2.12 -24.45
N ILE A 234 23.79 1.65 -25.65
CA ILE A 234 22.90 0.80 -26.46
C ILE A 234 22.56 -0.50 -25.70
N ASN A 235 23.56 -1.16 -25.11
CA ASN A 235 23.31 -2.36 -24.30
C ASN A 235 22.36 -2.07 -23.13
N PHE A 236 22.58 -0.97 -22.43
CA PHE A 236 21.68 -0.55 -21.33
C PHE A 236 20.24 -0.35 -21.83
N CYS A 237 20.05 0.38 -22.93
CA CYS A 237 18.72 0.61 -23.53
C CYS A 237 18.06 -0.71 -23.97
N VAL A 238 18.78 -1.55 -24.69
CA VAL A 238 18.25 -2.83 -25.22
C VAL A 238 17.80 -3.75 -24.07
N TYR A 239 18.62 -3.94 -23.05
CA TYR A 239 18.28 -4.85 -21.96
C TYR A 239 17.24 -4.25 -20.99
N SER A 240 17.15 -2.95 -20.89
CA SER A 240 16.05 -2.27 -20.16
C SER A 240 14.72 -2.43 -20.90
N LEU A 241 14.72 -2.28 -22.23
CA LEU A 241 13.52 -2.51 -23.06
C LEU A 241 13.09 -3.99 -23.03
N LEU A 242 14.04 -4.92 -23.09
CA LEU A 242 13.73 -6.35 -22.94
C LEU A 242 13.14 -6.67 -21.57
N ALA A 243 13.65 -6.05 -20.50
CA ALA A 243 13.06 -6.18 -19.18
C ALA A 243 11.61 -5.65 -19.13
N GLY A 244 11.34 -4.50 -19.76
CA GLY A 244 9.96 -3.99 -19.96
C GLY A 244 9.09 -4.96 -20.74
N GLY A 245 9.66 -5.59 -21.79
CA GLY A 245 8.99 -6.62 -22.59
C GLY A 245 8.56 -7.86 -21.78
N LEU A 246 9.34 -8.27 -20.77
CA LEU A 246 8.94 -9.35 -19.85
C LEU A 246 7.70 -9.00 -19.02
N GLY A 247 7.49 -7.73 -18.70
CA GLY A 247 6.31 -7.23 -17.98
C GLY A 247 5.14 -6.85 -18.88
N ALA A 248 5.29 -6.87 -20.20
CA ALA A 248 4.32 -6.32 -21.16
C ALA A 248 2.94 -6.98 -21.09
N CYS A 249 2.85 -8.27 -20.72
CA CYS A 249 1.59 -8.99 -20.56
C CYS A 249 0.66 -8.35 -19.49
N LEU A 250 1.21 -7.67 -18.50
CA LEU A 250 0.45 -6.90 -17.50
C LEU A 250 0.41 -5.40 -17.81
N LEU A 251 1.51 -4.85 -18.34
CA LEU A 251 1.61 -3.42 -18.63
C LEU A 251 0.63 -2.95 -19.72
N LEU A 252 0.45 -3.74 -20.80
CA LEU A 252 -0.38 -3.31 -21.92
C LEU A 252 -1.88 -3.23 -21.55
N PRO A 253 -2.48 -4.24 -20.87
CA PRO A 253 -3.84 -4.13 -20.36
C PRO A 253 -4.00 -3.00 -19.34
N GLU A 254 -3.01 -2.79 -18.48
CA GLU A 254 -3.03 -1.73 -17.49
C GLU A 254 -2.99 -0.34 -18.10
N PHE A 255 -2.15 -0.11 -19.11
CA PHE A 255 -2.08 1.17 -19.81
C PHE A 255 -3.43 1.60 -20.38
N TYR A 256 -4.20 0.64 -20.93
CA TYR A 256 -5.55 0.90 -21.39
C TYR A 256 -6.50 1.24 -20.23
N THR A 257 -6.47 0.47 -19.15
CA THR A 257 -7.37 0.65 -18.00
C THR A 257 -7.03 1.92 -17.21
N PHE A 258 -5.76 2.30 -17.15
CA PHE A 258 -5.32 3.53 -16.49
C PHE A 258 -6.01 4.77 -17.04
N SER A 259 -6.26 4.83 -18.36
CA SER A 259 -7.00 5.95 -19.00
C SER A 259 -8.45 6.09 -18.52
N LEU A 260 -9.03 5.03 -17.95
CA LEU A 260 -10.39 4.99 -17.41
C LEU A 260 -10.44 5.25 -15.90
N SER A 261 -9.29 5.29 -15.23
CA SER A 261 -9.19 5.52 -13.78
C SER A 261 -9.10 7.00 -13.44
N ALA A 262 -9.38 7.34 -12.19
CA ALA A 262 -9.22 8.71 -11.69
C ALA A 262 -7.76 9.20 -11.68
N SER A 263 -6.78 8.30 -11.73
CA SER A 263 -5.34 8.62 -11.76
C SER A 263 -4.85 9.11 -13.13
N SER A 264 -5.69 9.04 -14.18
CA SER A 264 -5.36 9.54 -15.52
C SER A 264 -5.36 11.07 -15.64
N ASP A 265 -5.95 11.77 -14.68
CA ASP A 265 -5.99 13.24 -14.67
C ASP A 265 -4.65 13.79 -14.16
N THR A 266 -3.73 14.09 -15.10
CA THR A 266 -2.35 14.51 -14.84
C THR A 266 -2.17 15.97 -15.27
N THR A 267 -2.18 16.89 -14.30
CA THR A 267 -1.83 18.29 -14.53
C THR A 267 -0.41 18.57 -14.00
N PHE A 268 0.47 19.06 -14.88
CA PHE A 268 1.83 19.40 -14.46
C PHE A 268 1.81 20.62 -13.52
N PRO A 269 2.57 20.62 -12.41
CA PRO A 269 2.59 21.72 -11.46
C PRO A 269 3.11 23.03 -12.07
N ASP A 270 2.36 24.11 -11.93
CA ASP A 270 2.73 25.44 -12.47
C ASP A 270 3.83 26.14 -11.66
N LYS A 271 3.98 25.80 -10.37
CA LYS A 271 4.92 26.44 -9.45
C LYS A 271 5.74 25.41 -8.69
N LEU A 272 7.01 25.76 -8.42
CA LEU A 272 7.86 25.01 -7.53
C LEU A 272 7.50 25.33 -6.06
N ILE A 273 7.12 24.31 -5.29
CA ILE A 273 6.73 24.42 -3.89
C ILE A 273 7.60 23.49 -3.05
N SER A 274 8.09 23.97 -1.92
CA SER A 274 8.73 23.18 -0.87
C SER A 274 7.70 22.80 0.18
N TYR A 275 7.67 21.53 0.59
CA TYR A 275 6.69 21.02 1.55
C TYR A 275 7.10 21.29 3.00
N PHE A 276 8.40 21.24 3.32
CA PHE A 276 8.91 21.35 4.69
C PHE A 276 10.39 21.83 4.70
N SER A 277 10.92 22.13 5.90
CA SER A 277 12.33 22.44 6.08
C SER A 277 13.22 21.21 5.83
N ILE A 278 14.33 21.39 5.12
CA ILE A 278 15.33 20.32 4.87
C ILE A 278 15.82 19.72 6.20
N LEU A 279 16.00 20.54 7.24
CA LEU A 279 16.43 20.07 8.55
C LEU A 279 15.38 19.17 9.22
N SER A 280 14.08 19.48 9.05
CA SER A 280 12.99 18.61 9.55
C SER A 280 13.03 17.20 8.95
N MET A 281 13.52 17.07 7.71
CA MET A 281 13.70 15.77 7.07
C MET A 281 14.77 14.91 7.76
N LEU A 282 15.83 15.51 8.32
CA LEU A 282 16.88 14.80 9.04
C LEU A 282 16.35 14.15 10.32
N THR A 283 15.33 14.76 10.97
CA THR A 283 14.70 14.18 12.16
C THR A 283 14.05 12.83 11.88
N ARG A 284 13.67 12.58 10.61
CA ARG A 284 13.07 11.32 10.16
C ARG A 284 14.05 10.13 10.18
N GLN A 285 15.34 10.38 10.42
CA GLN A 285 16.37 9.37 10.57
C GLN A 285 16.56 8.93 12.03
N LEU A 286 15.92 9.61 13.01
CA LEU A 286 15.98 9.24 14.44
C LEU A 286 15.13 7.99 14.72
N ILE A 287 15.47 7.27 15.80
CA ILE A 287 14.72 6.09 16.25
C ILE A 287 13.34 6.49 16.81
N ASN A 288 12.35 5.61 16.66
CA ASN A 288 10.99 5.73 17.23
C ASN A 288 10.24 7.00 16.80
N ILE A 289 10.58 7.56 15.66
CA ILE A 289 9.81 8.66 15.08
C ILE A 289 8.54 8.10 14.43
N PRO A 290 7.34 8.61 14.76
CA PRO A 290 6.08 8.16 14.17
C PRO A 290 6.12 8.17 12.64
N VAL A 291 5.55 7.15 12.01
CA VAL A 291 5.49 7.06 10.54
C VAL A 291 4.48 8.06 9.99
N HIS A 292 4.82 8.71 8.88
CA HIS A 292 3.90 9.57 8.14
C HIS A 292 3.24 8.79 7.01
N LEU A 293 1.91 8.84 6.98
CA LEU A 293 1.07 8.18 5.97
C LEU A 293 0.13 9.16 5.27
N GLY A 294 -0.04 10.36 5.81
CA GLY A 294 -0.93 11.41 5.34
C GLY A 294 -0.33 12.32 4.26
N LEU A 295 -0.86 13.54 4.16
CA LEU A 295 -0.50 14.54 3.14
C LEU A 295 0.65 15.48 3.53
N ASP A 296 1.25 15.30 4.68
CA ASP A 296 2.36 16.10 5.23
C ASP A 296 3.71 15.85 4.54
N HIS A 297 3.76 14.94 3.59
CA HIS A 297 4.87 14.64 2.68
C HIS A 297 6.20 14.24 3.32
N LEU A 298 6.35 14.19 4.65
CA LEU A 298 7.60 13.81 5.31
C LEU A 298 8.00 12.35 5.00
N PRO A 299 9.28 12.07 4.66
CA PRO A 299 9.71 10.74 4.27
C PRO A 299 9.90 9.81 5.47
N ASN A 300 9.67 8.51 5.28
CA ASN A 300 9.97 7.46 6.25
C ASN A 300 11.33 6.83 5.92
N ILE A 301 12.44 7.42 6.42
CA ILE A 301 13.82 7.12 5.99
C ILE A 301 14.72 6.50 7.06
N TYR A 302 14.23 6.26 8.27
CA TYR A 302 15.02 5.61 9.31
C TYR A 302 15.65 4.30 8.81
N CYS A 303 16.94 4.11 9.04
CA CYS A 303 17.68 2.88 8.73
C CYS A 303 18.87 2.65 9.67
N GLY A 304 18.66 2.98 10.96
CA GLY A 304 19.66 2.91 12.01
C GLY A 304 20.38 4.24 12.23
N VAL A 305 20.55 4.64 13.49
CA VAL A 305 21.14 5.95 13.81
C VAL A 305 22.66 5.99 13.58
N ALA A 306 23.30 4.84 13.43
CA ALA A 306 24.73 4.76 13.08
C ALA A 306 25.08 5.50 11.78
N VAL A 307 24.11 5.74 10.89
CA VAL A 307 24.33 6.47 9.63
C VAL A 307 24.81 7.89 9.85
N PHE A 308 24.46 8.55 10.98
CA PHE A 308 24.96 9.89 11.31
C PHE A 308 26.47 9.92 11.54
N VAL A 309 27.08 8.82 11.97
CA VAL A 309 28.54 8.68 12.11
C VAL A 309 29.15 8.10 10.84
N LEU A 310 28.50 7.12 10.21
CA LEU A 310 29.08 6.36 9.11
C LEU A 310 29.09 7.15 7.79
N LEU A 311 28.08 8.00 7.51
CA LEU A 311 28.06 8.80 6.28
C LEU A 311 29.19 9.85 6.25
N PRO A 312 29.43 10.68 7.30
CA PRO A 312 30.61 11.54 7.33
C PRO A 312 31.93 10.76 7.22
N LEU A 313 32.01 9.60 7.87
CA LEU A 313 33.19 8.75 7.78
C LEU A 313 33.42 8.21 6.36
N TYR A 314 32.34 7.84 5.63
CA TYR A 314 32.41 7.48 4.21
C TYR A 314 32.96 8.61 3.36
N ILE A 315 32.45 9.83 3.57
CA ILE A 315 32.91 11.02 2.84
C ILE A 315 34.41 11.27 3.05
N MET A 316 34.92 11.08 4.28
CA MET A 316 36.33 11.22 4.62
C MET A 316 37.20 10.02 4.22
N CYS A 317 36.62 8.88 3.81
CA CYS A 317 37.35 7.66 3.48
C CYS A 317 38.18 7.86 2.18
N SER A 318 39.49 7.67 2.25
CA SER A 318 40.40 7.82 1.11
C SER A 318 40.43 6.61 0.15
N LYS A 319 39.89 5.46 0.59
CA LYS A 319 39.92 4.22 -0.19
C LYS A 319 38.81 4.12 -1.24
N VAL A 320 37.76 4.92 -1.12
CA VAL A 320 36.68 4.97 -2.10
C VAL A 320 37.03 5.96 -3.19
N ASN A 321 36.79 5.59 -4.45
CA ASN A 321 37.03 6.46 -5.59
C ASN A 321 36.23 7.76 -5.47
N ALA A 322 36.90 8.91 -5.65
CA ALA A 322 36.26 10.23 -5.50
C ALA A 322 35.07 10.43 -6.45
N ARG A 323 35.15 9.95 -7.70
CA ARG A 323 34.03 10.04 -8.67
C ARG A 323 32.81 9.25 -8.23
N GLU A 324 33.03 8.05 -7.74
CA GLU A 324 31.98 7.19 -7.20
C GLU A 324 31.33 7.80 -5.95
N LYS A 325 32.16 8.29 -5.03
CA LYS A 325 31.73 8.99 -3.81
C LYS A 325 30.85 10.20 -4.13
N ILE A 326 31.31 11.08 -5.02
CA ILE A 326 30.55 12.25 -5.46
C ILE A 326 29.26 11.81 -6.13
N GLY A 327 29.29 10.81 -7.02
CA GLY A 327 28.12 10.29 -7.69
C GLY A 327 27.06 9.75 -6.71
N LYS A 328 27.45 8.95 -5.71
CA LYS A 328 26.54 8.44 -4.68
C LYS A 328 25.99 9.57 -3.80
N CYS A 329 26.78 10.58 -3.43
CA CYS A 329 26.29 11.75 -2.72
C CYS A 329 25.29 12.56 -3.55
N VAL A 330 25.50 12.72 -4.85
CA VAL A 330 24.55 13.37 -5.77
C VAL A 330 23.24 12.59 -5.83
N ILE A 331 23.27 11.24 -5.87
CA ILE A 331 22.06 10.42 -5.79
C ILE A 331 21.27 10.73 -4.52
N LEU A 332 21.92 10.75 -3.35
CA LEU A 332 21.23 11.09 -2.10
C LEU A 332 20.60 12.48 -2.16
N LEU A 333 21.29 13.47 -2.70
CA LEU A 333 20.75 14.84 -2.86
C LEU A 333 19.54 14.88 -3.79
N ILE A 334 19.55 14.12 -4.91
CA ILE A 334 18.39 13.99 -5.81
C ILE A 334 17.17 13.44 -5.05
N PHE A 335 17.36 12.42 -4.20
CA PHE A 335 16.27 11.90 -3.38
C PHE A 335 15.78 12.90 -2.34
N LEU A 336 16.69 13.61 -1.66
CA LEU A 336 16.32 14.63 -0.68
C LEU A 336 15.52 15.77 -1.31
N THR A 337 15.90 16.20 -2.52
CA THR A 337 15.10 17.19 -3.28
C THR A 337 13.76 16.63 -3.71
N ALA A 338 13.70 15.35 -4.12
CA ALA A 338 12.46 14.70 -4.53
C ALA A 338 11.48 14.47 -3.37
N PHE A 339 11.96 14.37 -2.14
CA PHE A 339 11.09 14.28 -0.96
C PHE A 339 10.47 15.63 -0.61
N ASN A 340 11.18 16.74 -0.82
CA ASN A 340 10.77 18.06 -0.36
C ASN A 340 10.11 18.93 -1.43
N LEU A 341 10.45 18.77 -2.69
CA LEU A 341 9.96 19.62 -3.78
C LEU A 341 8.85 18.94 -4.57
N ASN A 342 7.75 19.66 -4.84
CA ASN A 342 6.57 19.12 -5.52
C ASN A 342 6.85 18.62 -6.95
N ILE A 343 7.65 19.31 -7.76
CA ILE A 343 7.93 18.90 -9.16
C ILE A 343 8.74 17.60 -9.21
N PRO A 344 9.88 17.45 -8.51
CA PRO A 344 10.54 16.14 -8.42
C PRO A 344 9.64 15.05 -7.81
N ASN A 345 8.86 15.37 -6.77
CA ASN A 345 7.92 14.43 -6.18
C ASN A 345 6.90 13.91 -7.21
N TYR A 346 6.30 14.79 -8.00
CA TYR A 346 5.38 14.48 -9.10
C TYR A 346 6.03 13.52 -10.12
N ILE A 347 7.27 13.81 -10.55
CA ILE A 347 8.02 12.98 -11.51
C ILE A 347 8.27 11.58 -10.95
N TRP A 348 8.72 11.47 -9.69
CA TRP A 348 8.99 10.19 -9.05
C TRP A 348 7.73 9.34 -8.86
N HIS A 349 6.56 9.94 -8.72
CA HIS A 349 5.29 9.24 -8.57
C HIS A 349 4.57 8.96 -9.91
N GLY A 350 5.29 8.97 -11.04
CA GLY A 350 4.74 8.63 -12.35
C GLY A 350 3.84 9.72 -12.95
N MET A 351 4.24 10.98 -12.79
CA MET A 351 3.55 12.18 -13.30
C MET A 351 2.17 12.40 -12.67
N HIS A 352 2.02 12.08 -11.36
CA HIS A 352 0.85 12.44 -10.58
C HIS A 352 1.20 12.68 -9.11
N PHE A 353 0.31 13.34 -8.35
CA PHE A 353 0.48 13.50 -6.91
C PHE A 353 -0.19 12.36 -6.16
N PRO A 354 0.51 11.71 -5.21
CA PRO A 354 -0.13 10.72 -4.34
C PRO A 354 -1.12 11.42 -3.38
N ASN A 355 -2.31 10.84 -3.21
CA ASN A 355 -3.31 11.33 -2.26
C ASN A 355 -2.94 11.07 -0.79
N SER A 356 -1.99 10.19 -0.55
CA SER A 356 -1.44 9.81 0.76
C SER A 356 -0.19 8.95 0.54
N LEU A 357 0.44 8.45 1.61
CA LEU A 357 1.61 7.57 1.57
C LEU A 357 2.79 8.24 0.84
N PRO A 358 3.39 9.28 1.45
CA PRO A 358 4.41 10.11 0.81
C PRO A 358 5.73 9.38 0.60
N CYS A 359 6.53 9.87 -0.33
CA CYS A 359 7.92 9.46 -0.54
C CYS A 359 8.10 7.94 -0.74
N ARG A 360 7.25 7.33 -1.57
CA ARG A 360 7.25 5.87 -1.84
C ARG A 360 8.58 5.37 -2.39
N GLN A 361 9.43 6.23 -2.95
CA GLN A 361 10.78 5.93 -3.42
C GLN A 361 11.84 5.90 -2.30
N SER A 362 11.49 6.16 -1.03
CA SER A 362 12.48 6.30 0.06
C SER A 362 13.27 5.02 0.36
N PHE A 363 12.75 3.82 0.04
CA PHE A 363 13.52 2.58 0.17
C PHE A 363 14.76 2.53 -0.73
N ILE A 364 14.74 3.24 -1.87
CA ILE A 364 15.90 3.34 -2.78
C ILE A 364 16.96 4.27 -2.18
N TYR A 365 16.53 5.38 -1.56
CA TYR A 365 17.43 6.24 -0.78
C TYR A 365 18.12 5.46 0.35
N ILE A 366 17.34 4.69 1.12
CA ILE A 366 17.84 3.85 2.20
C ILE A 366 18.88 2.83 1.68
N PHE A 367 18.61 2.19 0.53
CA PHE A 367 19.54 1.29 -0.12
C PHE A 367 20.91 1.94 -0.39
N PHE A 368 20.93 3.11 -1.04
CA PHE A 368 22.19 3.80 -1.32
C PHE A 368 22.90 4.28 -0.05
N LEU A 369 22.16 4.83 0.91
CA LEU A 369 22.72 5.28 2.19
C LEU A 369 23.38 4.13 2.95
N LEU A 370 22.72 2.98 3.08
CA LEU A 370 23.27 1.81 3.75
C LEU A 370 24.46 1.21 3.00
N ALA A 371 24.46 1.22 1.66
CA ALA A 371 25.60 0.78 0.86
C ALA A 371 26.84 1.65 1.13
N MET A 372 26.68 2.98 1.16
CA MET A 372 27.77 3.92 1.50
C MET A 372 28.27 3.71 2.93
N CYS A 373 27.37 3.54 3.88
CA CYS A 373 27.72 3.27 5.29
C CYS A 373 28.47 1.94 5.46
N TYR A 374 28.06 0.90 4.74
CA TYR A 374 28.79 -0.39 4.76
C TYR A 374 30.20 -0.25 4.23
N GLU A 375 30.43 0.51 3.15
CA GLU A 375 31.77 0.79 2.63
C GLU A 375 32.64 1.53 3.66
N ALA A 376 32.08 2.43 4.47
CA ALA A 376 32.79 3.07 5.58
C ALA A 376 33.23 2.02 6.63
N VAL A 377 32.34 1.09 6.99
CA VAL A 377 32.64 0.07 8.02
C VAL A 377 33.71 -0.92 7.57
N ILE A 378 33.68 -1.43 6.34
CA ILE A 378 34.70 -2.36 5.85
C ILE A 378 36.07 -1.70 5.70
N ASN A 379 36.11 -0.38 5.56
CA ASN A 379 37.31 0.43 5.49
C ASN A 379 37.69 1.09 6.83
N LEU A 380 37.00 0.76 7.93
CA LEU A 380 37.15 1.43 9.22
C LEU A 380 38.61 1.43 9.73
N LYS A 381 39.33 0.33 9.53
CA LYS A 381 40.77 0.22 9.90
C LYS A 381 41.69 1.17 9.13
N ASN A 382 41.25 1.71 8.00
CA ASN A 382 41.99 2.72 7.24
C ASN A 382 41.65 4.16 7.69
N SER A 383 40.70 4.31 8.61
CA SER A 383 40.30 5.60 9.16
C SER A 383 41.11 5.94 10.41
N THR A 384 41.51 7.18 10.56
CA THR A 384 42.20 7.66 11.75
C THR A 384 41.23 7.90 12.90
N ASN A 385 41.72 7.84 14.16
CA ASN A 385 40.91 8.20 15.31
C ASN A 385 40.40 9.65 15.26
N ARG A 386 41.12 10.55 14.57
CA ARG A 386 40.66 11.94 14.34
C ARG A 386 39.46 11.99 13.42
N GLN A 387 39.45 11.20 12.34
CA GLN A 387 38.29 11.11 11.42
C GLN A 387 37.08 10.52 12.13
N LEU A 388 37.26 9.46 12.91
CA LEU A 388 36.18 8.87 13.70
C LEU A 388 35.64 9.85 14.75
N GLY A 389 36.52 10.56 15.48
CA GLY A 389 36.11 11.60 16.41
C GLY A 389 35.36 12.74 15.74
N ALA A 390 35.86 13.22 14.57
CA ALA A 390 35.18 14.26 13.81
C ALA A 390 33.78 13.81 13.34
N SER A 391 33.63 12.56 12.86
CA SER A 391 32.32 12.00 12.47
C SER A 391 31.36 11.93 13.67
N LEU A 392 31.85 11.57 14.85
CA LEU A 392 31.04 11.53 16.05
C LEU A 392 30.59 12.92 16.48
N TRP A 393 31.48 13.92 16.44
CA TRP A 393 31.13 15.31 16.72
C TRP A 393 30.12 15.89 15.73
N ILE A 394 30.24 15.55 14.44
CA ILE A 394 29.23 15.91 13.43
C ILE A 394 27.87 15.30 13.79
N ALA A 395 27.84 14.02 14.17
CA ALA A 395 26.60 13.34 14.57
C ALA A 395 25.95 13.98 15.80
N ILE A 396 26.74 14.32 16.83
CA ILE A 396 26.27 15.02 18.03
C ILE A 396 25.76 16.42 17.68
N GLY A 397 26.48 17.18 16.85
CA GLY A 397 26.04 18.49 16.40
C GLY A 397 24.71 18.46 15.64
N LEU A 398 24.50 17.46 14.77
CA LEU A 398 23.23 17.25 14.11
C LEU A 398 22.11 16.90 15.10
N LEU A 399 22.38 16.09 16.13
CA LEU A 399 21.40 15.79 17.19
C LEU A 399 20.96 17.04 17.94
N LEU A 400 21.89 17.94 18.29
CA LEU A 400 21.57 19.19 18.99
C LEU A 400 20.73 20.11 18.10
N ILE A 401 21.03 20.19 16.81
CA ILE A 401 20.18 20.93 15.84
C ILE A 401 18.77 20.34 15.77
N MET A 402 18.65 19.01 15.77
CA MET A 402 17.32 18.36 15.74
C MET A 402 16.56 18.55 17.04
N GLU A 403 17.24 18.57 18.18
CA GLU A 403 16.62 18.87 19.48
C GLU A 403 16.00 20.28 19.46
N GLU A 404 16.73 21.29 18.99
CA GLU A 404 16.24 22.66 18.85
C GLU A 404 15.04 22.77 17.93
N LEU A 405 15.02 21.99 16.83
CA LEU A 405 13.87 21.93 15.93
C LEU A 405 12.60 21.42 16.62
N PHE A 406 12.72 20.48 17.58
CA PHE A 406 11.57 19.96 18.32
C PHE A 406 11.04 20.96 19.36
N ILE A 407 11.89 21.78 19.96
CA ILE A 407 11.46 22.83 20.89
C ILE A 407 10.55 23.85 20.18
N ASN A 408 10.86 24.18 18.94
CA ASN A 408 10.18 25.21 18.16
C ASN A 408 9.03 24.67 17.27
N SER A 409 8.79 23.36 17.26
CA SER A 409 7.74 22.74 16.46
C SER A 409 6.61 22.24 17.37
N GLU A 410 5.37 22.57 17.06
CA GLU A 410 4.17 21.98 17.66
C GLU A 410 3.95 20.51 17.29
N THR A 411 5.01 19.81 16.83
CA THR A 411 4.92 18.45 16.33
C THR A 411 4.96 17.43 17.45
N GLU A 412 4.31 16.29 17.27
CA GLU A 412 4.20 15.13 18.18
C GLU A 412 5.54 14.44 18.50
N TYR A 413 6.67 15.01 18.08
CA TYR A 413 7.98 14.38 18.27
C TYR A 413 8.46 14.51 19.72
N SER A 414 8.67 13.36 20.34
CA SER A 414 9.19 13.29 21.70
C SER A 414 10.70 13.53 21.71
N PHE A 415 11.18 14.43 22.60
CA PHE A 415 12.62 14.55 22.96
C PHE A 415 13.28 13.19 23.27
N LYS A 416 12.47 12.25 23.76
CA LYS A 416 12.91 10.87 24.02
C LYS A 416 13.59 10.23 22.81
N SER A 417 13.11 10.48 21.60
CA SER A 417 13.71 9.93 20.36
C SER A 417 15.12 10.50 20.09
N VAL A 418 15.34 11.79 20.40
CA VAL A 418 16.68 12.41 20.28
C VAL A 418 17.66 11.79 21.26
N TYR A 419 17.28 11.68 22.53
CA TYR A 419 18.16 11.13 23.57
C TYR A 419 18.46 9.65 23.38
N ILE A 420 17.46 8.84 23.02
CA ILE A 420 17.67 7.43 22.68
C ILE A 420 18.62 7.30 21.48
N SER A 421 18.40 8.10 20.43
CA SER A 421 19.29 8.13 19.26
C SER A 421 20.72 8.50 19.66
N GLY A 422 20.88 9.47 20.55
CA GLY A 422 22.18 9.89 21.09
C GLY A 422 22.89 8.76 21.83
N ILE A 423 22.18 8.01 22.67
CA ILE A 423 22.73 6.83 23.37
C ILE A 423 23.24 5.79 22.37
N PHE A 424 22.44 5.42 21.36
CA PHE A 424 22.86 4.46 20.33
C PHE A 424 24.06 4.97 19.53
N ILE A 425 24.08 6.27 19.14
CA ILE A 425 25.22 6.88 18.43
C ILE A 425 26.49 6.78 19.25
N LEU A 426 26.45 7.07 20.56
CA LEU A 426 27.59 6.95 21.46
C LEU A 426 28.08 5.50 21.59
N ILE A 427 27.15 4.55 21.71
CA ILE A 427 27.48 3.11 21.78
C ILE A 427 28.17 2.66 20.47
N TYR A 428 27.62 3.00 19.31
CA TYR A 428 28.24 2.66 18.02
C TYR A 428 29.59 3.34 17.85
N GLY A 429 29.72 4.61 18.22
CA GLY A 429 30.99 5.34 18.21
C GLY A 429 32.06 4.64 19.08
N LEU A 430 31.70 4.20 20.30
CA LEU A 430 32.55 3.45 21.17
C LEU A 430 32.96 2.10 20.57
N LEU A 431 32.02 1.33 20.03
CA LEU A 431 32.31 0.04 19.39
C LEU A 431 33.23 0.20 18.17
N MET A 432 33.06 1.23 17.36
CA MET A 432 33.95 1.56 16.23
C MET A 432 35.35 1.93 16.72
N PHE A 433 35.45 2.73 17.80
CA PHE A 433 36.71 3.11 18.39
C PHE A 433 37.48 1.91 18.97
N ILE A 434 36.79 1.01 19.70
CA ILE A 434 37.34 -0.22 20.21
C ILE A 434 37.82 -1.14 19.08
N HIS A 435 37.03 -1.26 18.00
CA HIS A 435 37.40 -2.05 16.83
C HIS A 435 38.69 -1.52 16.16
N ASN A 436 38.79 -0.20 16.03
CA ASN A 436 39.92 0.44 15.37
C ASN A 436 41.22 0.30 16.13
N ASN A 437 41.16 0.36 17.50
CA ASN A 437 42.33 0.29 18.37
C ASN A 437 42.77 -1.13 18.77
N ALA A 438 42.14 -2.18 18.25
CA ALA A 438 42.55 -3.59 18.33
C ALA A 438 42.81 -4.17 19.74
N LYS A 439 42.32 -3.56 20.84
CA LYS A 439 42.51 -4.03 22.21
C LYS A 439 41.57 -5.17 22.62
N PHE A 440 40.47 -5.38 21.90
CA PHE A 440 39.47 -6.41 22.16
C PHE A 440 39.43 -7.47 21.07
N LYS A 441 39.01 -8.70 21.45
CA LYS A 441 38.77 -9.76 20.44
C LYS A 441 37.65 -9.35 19.48
N ILE A 442 37.95 -9.29 18.18
CA ILE A 442 37.01 -8.92 17.11
C ILE A 442 35.64 -9.62 17.24
N PRO A 443 35.55 -10.94 17.57
CA PRO A 443 34.24 -11.59 17.73
C PRO A 443 33.36 -10.98 18.83
N VAL A 444 33.95 -10.47 19.93
CA VAL A 444 33.18 -9.84 21.02
C VAL A 444 32.58 -8.52 20.54
N VAL A 445 33.37 -7.68 19.86
CA VAL A 445 32.88 -6.42 19.31
C VAL A 445 31.75 -6.65 18.29
N LEU A 446 31.89 -7.66 17.44
CA LEU A 446 30.85 -8.03 16.47
C LEU A 446 29.57 -8.51 17.17
N MET A 447 29.71 -9.37 18.20
CA MET A 447 28.55 -9.84 18.96
C MET A 447 27.81 -8.68 19.63
N LEU A 448 28.52 -7.76 20.25
CA LEU A 448 27.92 -6.56 20.85
C LEU A 448 27.26 -5.68 19.79
N THR A 449 27.89 -5.49 18.64
CA THR A 449 27.29 -4.72 17.52
C THR A 449 25.99 -5.36 17.05
N PHE A 450 25.95 -6.70 16.87
CA PHE A 450 24.71 -7.41 16.53
C PHE A 450 23.64 -7.22 17.59
N SER A 451 23.98 -7.38 18.88
CA SER A 451 23.01 -7.23 19.98
C SER A 451 22.41 -5.83 20.02
N VAL A 452 23.24 -4.79 19.93
CA VAL A 452 22.78 -3.40 19.90
C VAL A 452 21.90 -3.12 18.67
N SER A 453 22.30 -3.62 17.50
CA SER A 453 21.54 -3.44 16.27
C SER A 453 20.18 -4.16 16.29
N ILE A 454 20.11 -5.36 16.87
CA ILE A 454 18.84 -6.10 17.05
C ILE A 454 17.92 -5.30 17.99
N ILE A 455 18.44 -4.81 19.12
CA ILE A 455 17.65 -4.00 20.06
C ILE A 455 17.12 -2.74 19.37
N GLU A 456 17.98 -2.00 18.67
CA GLU A 456 17.60 -0.76 17.97
C GLU A 456 16.51 -1.02 16.92
N CYS A 457 16.70 -2.00 16.03
CA CYS A 457 15.72 -2.36 15.00
C CYS A 457 14.38 -2.79 15.60
N THR A 458 14.42 -3.64 16.65
CA THR A 458 13.20 -4.14 17.31
C THR A 458 12.44 -3.01 17.98
N MET A 459 13.15 -2.13 18.71
CA MET A 459 12.54 -0.95 19.36
C MET A 459 11.86 -0.03 18.34
N ASN A 460 12.52 0.27 17.23
CA ASN A 460 11.93 1.11 16.19
C ASN A 460 10.70 0.47 15.55
N MET A 461 10.79 -0.81 15.20
CA MET A 461 9.69 -1.52 14.54
C MET A 461 8.49 -1.72 15.48
N ASP A 462 8.72 -1.97 16.77
CA ASP A 462 7.66 -2.05 17.78
C ASP A 462 6.95 -0.72 17.97
N ALA A 463 7.70 0.37 18.05
CA ALA A 463 7.13 1.70 18.26
C ALA A 463 6.38 2.25 17.03
N THR A 464 6.75 1.86 15.81
CA THR A 464 6.34 2.57 14.59
C THR A 464 5.68 1.69 13.52
N GLY A 465 5.93 0.37 13.52
CA GLY A 465 5.61 -0.50 12.38
C GLY A 465 4.42 -1.44 12.56
N ILE A 466 4.02 -1.76 13.78
CA ILE A 466 3.04 -2.81 14.04
C ILE A 466 1.72 -2.23 14.55
N GLY A 467 0.75 -2.10 13.65
CA GLY A 467 -0.65 -1.84 14.00
C GLY A 467 -1.50 -3.11 13.85
N THR A 468 -2.40 -3.38 14.78
CA THR A 468 -3.23 -4.59 14.77
C THR A 468 -4.71 -4.26 14.61
N THR A 469 -5.47 -5.27 14.19
CA THR A 469 -6.92 -5.29 14.10
C THR A 469 -7.41 -6.61 14.69
N SER A 470 -8.55 -6.57 15.40
CA SER A 470 -9.13 -7.81 15.93
C SER A 470 -9.51 -8.77 14.81
N ARG A 471 -8.89 -9.94 14.83
CA ARG A 471 -9.14 -11.03 13.87
C ARG A 471 -10.57 -11.55 13.98
N THR A 472 -11.06 -11.74 15.21
CA THR A 472 -12.43 -12.21 15.44
C THR A 472 -13.45 -11.22 14.88
N SER A 473 -13.23 -9.92 15.09
CA SER A 473 -14.13 -8.90 14.53
C SER A 473 -14.10 -8.89 13.01
N TYR A 474 -12.92 -9.09 12.39
CA TYR A 474 -12.81 -9.15 10.93
C TYR A 474 -13.50 -10.38 10.33
N LEU A 475 -13.49 -11.53 11.03
CA LEU A 475 -14.07 -12.78 10.58
C LEU A 475 -15.48 -13.06 11.14
N LEU A 476 -16.08 -12.11 11.87
CA LEU A 476 -17.31 -12.33 12.64
C LEU A 476 -18.44 -12.91 11.80
N ASP A 477 -18.67 -12.38 10.62
CA ASP A 477 -19.74 -12.77 9.71
C ASP A 477 -19.31 -13.74 8.59
N TYR A 478 -18.04 -14.18 8.58
CA TYR A 478 -17.46 -14.92 7.45
C TYR A 478 -18.23 -16.21 7.13
N ASP A 479 -18.47 -17.04 8.14
CA ASP A 479 -19.12 -18.33 7.96
C ASP A 479 -20.64 -18.15 7.67
N ALA A 480 -21.29 -17.17 8.30
CA ALA A 480 -22.70 -16.85 8.08
C ALA A 480 -22.97 -16.36 6.65
N VAL A 481 -22.20 -15.35 6.20
CA VAL A 481 -22.36 -14.82 4.83
C VAL A 481 -22.05 -15.90 3.79
N LYS A 482 -21.02 -16.73 3.99
CA LYS A 482 -20.73 -17.88 3.09
C LYS A 482 -21.90 -18.87 3.04
N THR A 483 -22.54 -19.13 4.16
CA THR A 483 -23.70 -20.05 4.23
C THR A 483 -24.89 -19.50 3.45
N VAL A 484 -25.26 -18.24 3.70
CA VAL A 484 -26.43 -17.65 3.02
C VAL A 484 -26.18 -17.43 1.52
N THR A 485 -24.98 -17.01 1.12
CA THR A 485 -24.63 -16.83 -0.30
C THR A 485 -24.60 -18.17 -1.05
N LYS A 486 -24.13 -19.24 -0.40
CA LYS A 486 -24.18 -20.59 -0.94
C LYS A 486 -25.63 -21.06 -1.10
N THR A 487 -26.50 -20.86 -0.10
CA THR A 487 -27.93 -21.22 -0.18
C THR A 487 -28.60 -20.54 -1.37
N VAL A 488 -28.26 -19.25 -1.62
CA VAL A 488 -28.78 -18.53 -2.79
C VAL A 488 -28.26 -19.16 -4.09
N SER A 489 -26.95 -19.41 -4.19
CA SER A 489 -26.34 -19.94 -5.43
C SER A 489 -26.78 -21.37 -5.76
N ASP A 490 -27.06 -22.18 -4.75
CA ASP A 490 -27.55 -23.57 -4.93
C ASP A 490 -29.02 -23.59 -5.44
N ASN A 491 -29.81 -22.54 -5.18
CA ASN A 491 -31.20 -22.43 -5.54
C ASN A 491 -31.50 -21.51 -6.74
N ASP A 492 -30.54 -20.65 -7.12
CA ASP A 492 -30.67 -19.73 -8.25
C ASP A 492 -29.44 -19.75 -9.14
N THR A 493 -29.59 -20.36 -10.31
CA THR A 493 -28.53 -20.47 -11.33
C THR A 493 -28.52 -19.32 -12.33
N SER A 494 -29.49 -18.37 -12.24
CA SER A 494 -29.54 -17.21 -13.11
C SER A 494 -28.35 -16.26 -12.82
N PHE A 495 -28.12 -15.31 -13.74
CA PHE A 495 -27.23 -14.21 -13.42
C PHE A 495 -27.96 -13.22 -12.50
N TYR A 496 -27.37 -12.92 -11.36
CA TYR A 496 -27.83 -11.90 -10.42
C TYR A 496 -26.63 -11.26 -9.73
N ARG A 497 -26.82 -10.10 -9.15
CA ARG A 497 -25.93 -9.48 -8.16
C ARG A 497 -26.61 -9.50 -6.80
N MET A 498 -25.77 -9.43 -5.77
CA MET A 498 -26.22 -9.19 -4.40
C MET A 498 -25.27 -8.19 -3.73
N ASP A 499 -25.75 -7.52 -2.71
CA ASP A 499 -24.86 -6.68 -1.91
C ASP A 499 -25.30 -6.65 -0.45
N LYS A 500 -24.36 -6.32 0.43
CA LYS A 500 -24.60 -6.23 1.87
C LYS A 500 -24.94 -4.78 2.24
N LEU A 501 -26.25 -4.52 2.40
CA LEU A 501 -26.76 -3.18 2.68
C LEU A 501 -26.41 -2.70 4.09
N PHE A 502 -26.50 -3.62 5.09
CA PHE A 502 -26.15 -3.32 6.48
C PHE A 502 -25.13 -4.31 7.02
N GLY A 503 -24.16 -3.81 7.79
CA GLY A 503 -23.10 -4.60 8.38
C GLY A 503 -21.99 -4.98 7.42
N ALA A 504 -21.90 -4.35 6.23
CA ALA A 504 -20.78 -4.51 5.33
C ALA A 504 -19.48 -4.04 6.02
N ARG A 505 -18.43 -4.83 5.91
CA ARG A 505 -17.12 -4.56 6.48
C ARG A 505 -16.34 -3.58 5.64
N SER A 506 -16.44 -3.74 4.32
CA SER A 506 -15.85 -2.87 3.32
C SER A 506 -16.66 -2.91 2.03
N LYS A 507 -16.37 -1.98 1.12
CA LYS A 507 -16.96 -2.00 -0.23
C LYS A 507 -16.49 -3.18 -1.10
N ASN A 508 -15.54 -3.99 -0.60
CA ASN A 508 -15.03 -5.18 -1.29
C ASN A 508 -15.49 -6.49 -0.64
N ASP A 509 -16.62 -6.46 0.10
CA ASP A 509 -17.20 -7.67 0.69
C ASP A 509 -17.59 -8.71 -0.37
N GLY A 510 -17.98 -8.27 -1.57
CA GLY A 510 -18.20 -9.16 -2.70
C GLY A 510 -16.95 -9.97 -3.07
N ALA A 511 -15.79 -9.35 -3.10
CA ALA A 511 -14.51 -10.03 -3.32
C ALA A 511 -14.11 -10.93 -2.15
N TRP A 512 -14.37 -10.49 -0.91
CA TRP A 512 -14.04 -11.26 0.30
C TRP A 512 -14.85 -12.55 0.41
N HIS A 513 -16.16 -12.46 0.15
CA HIS A 513 -17.08 -13.59 0.25
C HIS A 513 -17.35 -14.29 -1.09
N ASN A 514 -16.83 -13.77 -2.21
CA ASN A 514 -16.94 -14.28 -3.58
C ASN A 514 -18.39 -14.33 -4.11
N TYR A 515 -19.11 -13.21 -3.98
CA TYR A 515 -20.40 -13.02 -4.63
C TYR A 515 -20.36 -11.81 -5.56
N ARG A 516 -21.21 -11.82 -6.59
CA ARG A 516 -21.31 -10.72 -7.56
C ARG A 516 -21.93 -9.50 -6.90
N THR A 517 -21.23 -8.35 -6.96
CA THR A 517 -21.59 -7.15 -6.20
C THR A 517 -21.73 -5.92 -7.11
N VAL A 518 -22.24 -4.83 -6.53
CA VAL A 518 -22.25 -3.49 -7.14
C VAL A 518 -21.27 -2.54 -6.44
N SER A 519 -20.55 -3.01 -5.43
CA SER A 519 -19.67 -2.20 -4.57
C SER A 519 -18.18 -2.50 -4.83
N THR A 520 -17.32 -1.46 -4.78
CA THR A 520 -15.87 -1.61 -4.81
C THR A 520 -15.14 -0.41 -4.21
N PHE A 521 -13.93 -0.68 -3.71
CA PHE A 521 -12.90 0.31 -3.40
C PHE A 521 -11.56 -0.18 -3.95
N SER A 522 -11.05 0.48 -5.01
CA SER A 522 -9.83 0.04 -5.70
C SER A 522 -9.15 1.21 -6.41
N SER A 523 -7.82 1.23 -6.42
CA SER A 523 -7.03 2.19 -7.21
C SER A 523 -7.23 2.03 -8.73
N THR A 524 -7.73 0.86 -9.18
CA THR A 524 -8.06 0.59 -10.59
C THR A 524 -9.56 0.80 -10.88
N CYS A 525 -10.29 1.45 -9.99
CA CYS A 525 -11.71 1.74 -10.13
C CYS A 525 -12.00 2.62 -11.36
N ASN A 526 -13.06 2.27 -12.09
CA ASN A 526 -13.51 3.06 -13.24
C ASN A 526 -14.15 4.38 -12.76
N ALA A 527 -13.54 5.52 -13.13
CA ALA A 527 -14.01 6.85 -12.75
C ALA A 527 -15.40 7.19 -13.33
N GLY A 528 -15.75 6.63 -14.48
CA GLY A 528 -17.08 6.78 -15.08
C GLY A 528 -18.17 6.17 -14.22
N MET A 529 -17.90 4.99 -13.61
CA MET A 529 -18.84 4.36 -12.69
C MET A 529 -19.02 5.19 -11.42
N SER A 530 -17.95 5.70 -10.85
CA SER A 530 -18.03 6.59 -9.67
C SER A 530 -18.88 7.86 -9.98
N LYS A 531 -18.72 8.43 -11.17
CA LYS A 531 -19.54 9.57 -11.64
C LYS A 531 -21.02 9.19 -11.81
N LEU A 532 -21.31 8.02 -12.36
CA LEU A 532 -22.69 7.53 -12.49
C LEU A 532 -23.35 7.37 -11.11
N TYR A 533 -22.66 6.74 -10.15
CA TYR A 533 -23.17 6.58 -8.78
C TYR A 533 -23.43 7.91 -8.10
N ASN A 534 -22.55 8.91 -8.30
CA ASN A 534 -22.81 10.26 -7.82
C ASN A 534 -24.06 10.88 -8.43
N LEU A 535 -24.31 10.65 -9.73
CA LEU A 535 -25.44 11.20 -10.45
C LEU A 535 -26.76 10.64 -9.93
N ILE A 536 -26.83 9.34 -9.65
CA ILE A 536 -28.05 8.65 -9.19
C ILE A 536 -28.21 8.62 -7.66
N GLY A 537 -27.42 9.38 -6.91
CA GLY A 537 -27.56 9.50 -5.46
C GLY A 537 -27.01 8.32 -4.64
N MET A 538 -26.18 7.48 -5.24
CA MET A 538 -25.53 6.36 -4.56
C MET A 538 -24.16 6.74 -3.99
N GLU A 539 -23.70 5.95 -3.03
CA GLU A 539 -22.40 6.15 -2.41
C GLU A 539 -21.24 6.08 -3.40
N ASN A 540 -20.39 7.12 -3.42
CA ASN A 540 -19.24 7.20 -4.31
C ASN A 540 -18.07 8.01 -3.70
N SER A 541 -16.88 7.82 -4.27
CA SER A 541 -15.71 8.67 -4.07
C SER A 541 -14.79 8.55 -5.29
N THR A 542 -13.60 9.16 -5.25
CA THR A 542 -12.66 9.16 -6.39
C THR A 542 -12.33 7.76 -6.90
N ASN A 543 -12.15 6.79 -6.00
CA ASN A 543 -11.72 5.43 -6.31
C ASN A 543 -12.60 4.35 -5.65
N ALA A 544 -13.85 4.71 -5.30
CA ALA A 544 -14.78 3.78 -4.70
C ALA A 544 -16.23 4.15 -5.03
N TYR A 545 -17.09 3.13 -5.08
CA TYR A 545 -18.53 3.27 -5.08
C TYR A 545 -19.16 2.10 -4.34
N GLY A 546 -20.39 2.25 -3.86
CA GLY A 546 -21.02 1.26 -2.99
C GLY A 546 -22.54 1.21 -3.08
N CYS A 547 -23.12 0.16 -2.48
CA CYS A 547 -24.55 -0.13 -2.49
C CYS A 547 -25.40 0.83 -1.65
N ASN A 548 -24.82 1.65 -0.80
CA ASN A 548 -25.59 2.63 -0.05
C ASN A 548 -26.21 3.64 -1.00
N GLY A 549 -27.54 3.78 -0.92
CA GLY A 549 -28.33 4.58 -1.85
C GLY A 549 -29.04 3.77 -2.93
N LEU A 550 -28.95 2.43 -2.91
CA LEU A 550 -29.78 1.57 -3.75
C LEU A 550 -31.27 1.81 -3.45
N THR A 551 -32.06 1.93 -4.51
CA THR A 551 -33.52 1.98 -4.49
C THR A 551 -34.07 0.79 -5.26
N ALA A 552 -35.38 0.56 -5.21
CA ALA A 552 -36.01 -0.47 -6.04
C ALA A 552 -35.73 -0.33 -7.54
N VAL A 553 -35.56 0.92 -8.01
CA VAL A 553 -35.21 1.23 -9.40
C VAL A 553 -33.76 0.82 -9.71
N THR A 554 -32.82 1.24 -8.90
CA THR A 554 -31.40 0.91 -9.11
C THR A 554 -31.09 -0.56 -8.86
N ASP A 555 -31.76 -1.21 -7.90
CA ASP A 555 -31.72 -2.67 -7.71
C ASP A 555 -32.14 -3.39 -8.99
N SER A 556 -33.27 -2.96 -9.57
CA SER A 556 -33.78 -3.51 -10.80
C SER A 556 -32.80 -3.35 -11.96
N LEU A 557 -32.34 -2.14 -12.22
CA LEU A 557 -31.44 -1.81 -13.32
C LEU A 557 -30.07 -2.48 -13.22
N PHE A 558 -29.55 -2.63 -12.01
CA PHE A 558 -28.22 -3.23 -11.77
C PHE A 558 -28.27 -4.75 -11.53
N SER A 559 -29.45 -5.37 -11.73
CA SER A 559 -29.65 -6.80 -11.49
C SER A 559 -29.34 -7.24 -10.04
N VAL A 560 -29.57 -6.36 -9.04
CA VAL A 560 -29.41 -6.69 -7.61
C VAL A 560 -30.67 -7.45 -7.19
N LYS A 561 -30.58 -8.76 -7.24
CA LYS A 561 -31.72 -9.65 -6.95
C LYS A 561 -31.82 -10.01 -5.47
N TYR A 562 -30.70 -9.94 -4.74
CA TYR A 562 -30.64 -10.28 -3.34
C TYR A 562 -29.91 -9.22 -2.54
N THR A 563 -30.49 -8.87 -1.38
CA THR A 563 -29.92 -7.94 -0.40
C THR A 563 -29.54 -8.69 0.86
N ILE A 564 -28.27 -8.60 1.27
CA ILE A 564 -27.78 -9.17 2.54
C ILE A 564 -27.87 -8.08 3.61
N SER A 565 -28.27 -8.45 4.83
CA SER A 565 -28.38 -7.53 5.96
C SER A 565 -28.09 -8.26 7.27
N ASN A 566 -27.36 -7.62 8.19
CA ASN A 566 -27.15 -8.11 9.54
C ASN A 566 -28.27 -7.72 10.52
N ARG A 567 -29.35 -7.16 10.00
CA ARG A 567 -30.57 -6.83 10.74
C ARG A 567 -31.81 -7.23 9.97
N LEU A 568 -32.91 -7.48 10.67
CA LEU A 568 -34.17 -7.75 10.02
C LEU A 568 -34.71 -6.49 9.32
N LEU A 569 -35.08 -6.64 8.06
CA LEU A 569 -35.75 -5.62 7.26
C LEU A 569 -37.25 -5.94 7.20
N VAL A 570 -38.08 -4.93 7.11
CA VAL A 570 -39.52 -5.11 6.93
C VAL A 570 -39.77 -5.61 5.49
N GLU A 571 -40.55 -6.64 5.35
CA GLU A 571 -41.02 -7.14 4.05
C GLU A 571 -41.99 -6.14 3.41
N SER A 572 -41.98 -6.06 2.09
CA SER A 572 -42.79 -5.13 1.31
C SER A 572 -43.00 -5.67 -0.11
N ASP A 573 -43.75 -4.95 -0.92
CA ASP A 573 -43.92 -5.26 -2.35
C ASP A 573 -42.58 -5.29 -3.09
N ILE A 574 -41.56 -4.59 -2.57
CA ILE A 574 -40.22 -4.47 -3.19
C ILE A 574 -39.36 -5.66 -2.85
N ARG A 575 -39.39 -6.15 -1.60
CA ARG A 575 -38.51 -7.21 -1.12
C ARG A 575 -39.18 -8.12 -0.10
N ASN A 576 -38.85 -9.40 -0.19
CA ASN A 576 -39.30 -10.44 0.75
C ASN A 576 -38.14 -11.20 1.34
N TYR A 577 -38.31 -11.67 2.60
CA TYR A 577 -37.33 -12.54 3.24
C TYR A 577 -37.12 -13.81 2.38
N TYR A 578 -35.88 -14.23 2.24
CA TYR A 578 -35.52 -15.41 1.46
C TYR A 578 -34.86 -16.51 2.31
N THR A 579 -33.80 -16.16 3.05
CA THR A 579 -33.06 -17.08 3.93
C THR A 579 -32.25 -16.30 4.97
N GLY A 580 -31.73 -17.02 6.00
CA GLY A 580 -30.84 -16.42 6.99
C GLY A 580 -29.99 -17.45 7.71
N SER A 581 -28.86 -17.04 8.27
CA SER A 581 -27.97 -17.84 9.11
C SER A 581 -27.19 -16.92 10.05
N ASP A 582 -27.16 -17.28 11.34
CA ASP A 582 -26.30 -16.67 12.37
C ASP A 582 -26.27 -15.11 12.36
N GLY A 583 -27.46 -14.49 12.26
CA GLY A 583 -27.63 -13.04 12.27
C GLY A 583 -27.41 -12.34 10.93
N GLU A 584 -27.14 -13.08 9.86
CA GLU A 584 -27.15 -12.59 8.50
C GLU A 584 -28.41 -13.05 7.77
N PHE A 585 -29.11 -12.11 7.15
CA PHE A 585 -30.40 -12.31 6.49
C PHE A 585 -30.30 -11.96 5.02
N VAL A 586 -30.97 -12.70 4.16
CA VAL A 586 -31.07 -12.41 2.73
C VAL A 586 -32.51 -12.12 2.37
N TYR A 587 -32.71 -11.03 1.66
CA TYR A 587 -33.97 -10.62 1.10
C TYR A 587 -33.91 -10.72 -0.42
N LYS A 588 -34.96 -11.21 -1.05
CA LYS A 588 -35.11 -11.24 -2.50
C LYS A 588 -35.86 -9.99 -2.96
N ASN A 589 -35.24 -9.23 -3.87
CA ASN A 589 -35.89 -8.09 -4.52
C ASN A 589 -36.83 -8.60 -5.60
N ASN A 590 -38.09 -8.13 -5.57
CA ASN A 590 -39.18 -8.62 -6.44
C ASN A 590 -39.06 -8.11 -7.88
N TYR A 591 -38.45 -6.95 -8.06
CA TYR A 591 -38.28 -6.28 -9.35
C TYR A 591 -36.81 -6.32 -9.73
N THR A 592 -36.43 -7.21 -10.65
CA THR A 592 -35.04 -7.34 -11.09
C THR A 592 -34.99 -7.58 -12.59
N LEU A 593 -34.29 -6.72 -13.31
CA LEU A 593 -34.02 -6.90 -14.73
C LEU A 593 -32.84 -7.85 -14.95
N PRO A 594 -32.77 -8.54 -16.08
CA PRO A 594 -31.58 -9.30 -16.45
C PRO A 594 -30.39 -8.36 -16.69
N ILE A 595 -29.17 -8.90 -16.76
CA ILE A 595 -27.93 -8.12 -16.97
C ILE A 595 -27.94 -7.31 -18.29
N GLY A 596 -28.67 -7.76 -19.28
CA GLY A 596 -28.84 -7.09 -20.57
C GLY A 596 -30.31 -6.88 -20.88
N TYR A 597 -30.66 -5.64 -21.21
CA TYR A 597 -32.01 -5.26 -21.66
C TYR A 597 -31.91 -4.17 -22.75
N ALA A 598 -32.91 -4.13 -23.63
CA ALA A 598 -32.97 -3.12 -24.68
C ALA A 598 -33.61 -1.82 -24.18
N ILE A 599 -33.01 -0.70 -24.53
CA ILE A 599 -33.51 0.65 -24.21
C ILE A 599 -33.59 1.50 -25.47
N ASN A 600 -34.36 2.58 -25.41
CA ASN A 600 -34.38 3.57 -26.48
C ASN A 600 -33.03 4.34 -26.50
N SER A 601 -32.49 4.63 -27.67
CA SER A 601 -31.23 5.35 -27.85
C SER A 601 -31.24 6.78 -27.29
N SER A 602 -32.41 7.45 -27.23
CA SER A 602 -32.57 8.77 -26.61
C SER A 602 -32.32 8.79 -25.11
N THR A 603 -32.57 7.69 -24.42
CA THR A 603 -32.41 7.58 -22.95
C THR A 603 -31.01 7.95 -22.46
N ALA A 604 -29.97 7.56 -23.19
CA ALA A 604 -28.59 7.88 -22.83
C ALA A 604 -28.31 9.40 -22.87
N TYR A 605 -28.93 10.11 -23.81
CA TYR A 605 -28.81 11.56 -23.93
C TYR A 605 -29.52 12.28 -22.77
N ASP A 606 -30.74 11.85 -22.44
CA ASP A 606 -31.52 12.43 -21.36
C ASP A 606 -30.84 12.30 -20.00
N LEU A 607 -30.19 11.17 -19.74
CA LEU A 607 -29.38 10.94 -18.54
C LEU A 607 -28.20 11.90 -18.42
N VAL A 608 -27.48 12.16 -19.51
CA VAL A 608 -26.35 13.10 -19.54
C VAL A 608 -26.80 14.53 -19.27
N MET A 609 -28.03 14.89 -19.70
CA MET A 609 -28.60 16.24 -19.54
C MET A 609 -29.25 16.46 -18.17
N ALA A 610 -29.52 15.41 -17.38
CA ALA A 610 -30.06 15.52 -16.04
C ALA A 610 -29.01 16.12 -15.08
N LYS A 611 -29.28 17.33 -14.58
CA LYS A 611 -28.34 18.09 -13.74
C LYS A 611 -28.53 17.92 -12.23
N ASN A 612 -29.64 17.36 -11.77
CA ASN A 612 -30.02 17.29 -10.37
C ASN A 612 -30.36 15.85 -9.97
N ASN A 613 -29.88 15.40 -8.84
CA ASN A 613 -30.09 14.03 -8.32
C ASN A 613 -31.55 13.75 -7.95
N ASN A 614 -32.31 14.77 -7.53
CA ASN A 614 -33.72 14.62 -7.18
C ASN A 614 -34.54 14.46 -8.46
N GLY A 615 -35.11 13.29 -8.65
CA GLY A 615 -35.92 12.96 -9.82
C GLY A 615 -35.17 12.30 -10.98
N ILE A 616 -33.82 12.11 -10.90
CA ILE A 616 -33.09 11.41 -11.95
C ILE A 616 -33.62 9.99 -12.16
N GLU A 617 -33.95 9.27 -11.08
CA GLU A 617 -34.49 7.92 -11.19
C GLU A 617 -35.89 7.93 -11.85
N ASN A 618 -36.73 8.90 -11.56
CA ASN A 618 -38.01 9.09 -12.27
C ASN A 618 -37.78 9.39 -13.77
N LEU A 619 -36.85 10.28 -14.12
CA LEU A 619 -36.47 10.57 -15.49
C LEU A 619 -35.91 9.33 -16.20
N LEU A 620 -35.10 8.55 -15.51
CA LEU A 620 -34.51 7.30 -16.02
C LEU A 620 -35.62 6.30 -16.35
N ILE A 621 -36.54 6.05 -15.43
CA ILE A 621 -37.66 5.12 -15.68
C ILE A 621 -38.60 5.67 -16.77
N GLN A 622 -38.90 6.97 -16.77
CA GLN A 622 -39.72 7.58 -17.83
C GLN A 622 -39.08 7.40 -19.21
N SER A 623 -37.77 7.61 -19.32
CA SER A 623 -37.04 7.41 -20.57
C SER A 623 -37.00 5.94 -21.00
N LEU A 624 -36.94 5.00 -20.05
CA LEU A 624 -36.86 3.57 -20.32
C LEU A 624 -38.23 2.95 -20.66
N THR A 625 -39.30 3.40 -19.99
CA THR A 625 -40.59 2.71 -19.98
C THR A 625 -41.77 3.60 -20.42
N GLY A 626 -41.57 4.90 -20.45
CA GLY A 626 -42.64 5.89 -20.64
C GLY A 626 -43.49 6.15 -19.38
N ILE A 627 -43.20 5.49 -18.25
CA ILE A 627 -43.93 5.68 -16.99
C ILE A 627 -43.26 6.85 -16.23
N SER A 628 -44.05 7.87 -15.88
CA SER A 628 -43.60 8.96 -15.02
C SER A 628 -43.93 8.69 -13.57
N ASP A 629 -43.19 9.38 -12.68
CA ASP A 629 -43.50 9.49 -11.24
C ASP A 629 -43.56 8.15 -10.49
N VAL A 630 -42.54 7.30 -10.69
CA VAL A 630 -42.36 6.05 -9.93
C VAL A 630 -42.09 6.35 -8.45
N PHE A 631 -41.39 7.47 -8.17
CA PHE A 631 -41.29 8.02 -6.83
C PHE A 631 -42.13 9.28 -6.69
N GLU A 632 -42.96 9.28 -5.67
CA GLU A 632 -43.76 10.46 -5.26
C GLU A 632 -43.10 11.17 -4.07
N TYR A 633 -43.03 12.50 -4.06
CA TYR A 633 -42.54 13.26 -2.92
C TYR A 633 -43.65 13.46 -1.89
N THR A 634 -43.37 13.11 -0.63
CA THR A 634 -44.36 13.20 0.47
C THR A 634 -44.32 14.52 1.22
N THR A 635 -43.21 15.26 1.19
CA THR A 635 -43.08 16.54 1.87
C THR A 635 -42.20 17.52 1.13
N SER A 636 -42.37 18.81 1.47
CA SER A 636 -41.39 19.87 1.24
C SER A 636 -40.23 19.75 2.23
N PHE A 637 -39.04 20.09 1.81
CA PHE A 637 -37.78 19.96 2.52
C PHE A 637 -37.84 20.54 3.96
N PRO A 638 -37.48 19.76 5.00
CA PRO A 638 -37.32 20.30 6.33
C PRO A 638 -36.15 21.29 6.35
N THR A 639 -36.37 22.46 6.93
CA THR A 639 -35.36 23.50 7.14
C THR A 639 -34.68 23.38 8.50
N GLU A 640 -35.22 22.54 9.39
CA GLU A 640 -34.77 22.33 10.75
C GLU A 640 -34.04 21.00 10.93
N ALA A 641 -33.15 20.90 11.91
CA ALA A 641 -32.37 19.72 12.21
C ALA A 641 -33.23 18.53 12.65
N ASP A 642 -34.34 18.79 13.32
CA ASP A 642 -35.31 17.79 13.75
C ASP A 642 -36.65 18.06 13.07
N CYS A 643 -37.20 17.07 12.37
CA CYS A 643 -38.46 17.19 11.71
C CYS A 643 -39.30 15.90 11.83
N ILE A 644 -40.60 16.07 11.96
CA ILE A 644 -41.55 14.97 11.91
C ILE A 644 -42.14 14.91 10.49
N ILE A 645 -42.12 13.73 9.89
CA ILE A 645 -42.65 13.47 8.57
C ILE A 645 -43.78 12.48 8.72
N THR A 646 -44.98 12.83 8.25
CA THR A 646 -46.12 11.92 8.18
C THR A 646 -46.29 11.51 6.70
N PRO A 647 -46.15 10.20 6.37
CA PRO A 647 -46.32 9.74 4.98
C PRO A 647 -47.75 9.99 4.52
N SER A 648 -47.92 10.40 3.27
CA SER A 648 -49.24 10.59 2.64
C SER A 648 -49.92 9.26 2.26
N LYS A 649 -49.09 8.19 2.12
CA LYS A 649 -49.52 6.83 1.78
C LYS A 649 -48.60 5.84 2.43
N SER A 650 -49.11 4.67 2.76
CA SER A 650 -48.27 3.52 3.13
C SER A 650 -47.43 3.05 1.96
N GLY A 651 -46.13 2.77 2.19
CA GLY A 651 -45.23 2.34 1.12
C GLY A 651 -43.77 2.29 1.53
N HIS A 652 -42.91 1.91 0.61
CA HIS A 652 -41.46 1.93 0.83
C HIS A 652 -40.91 3.35 0.68
N MET A 653 -40.24 3.82 1.73
CA MET A 653 -39.79 5.22 1.84
C MET A 653 -38.28 5.34 1.67
N TYR A 654 -37.86 6.35 0.94
CA TYR A 654 -36.47 6.77 0.80
C TYR A 654 -36.31 8.22 1.22
N LEU A 655 -35.21 8.52 1.91
CA LEU A 655 -34.84 9.89 2.30
C LEU A 655 -33.64 10.34 1.46
N SER A 656 -33.81 11.41 0.68
CA SER A 656 -32.72 12.01 -0.09
C SER A 656 -32.07 13.14 0.72
N VAL A 657 -30.76 13.01 1.00
CA VAL A 657 -29.98 14.00 1.73
C VAL A 657 -29.09 14.77 0.76
N ALA A 658 -29.51 15.99 0.40
CA ALA A 658 -28.80 16.85 -0.55
C ALA A 658 -27.68 17.70 0.11
N ASN A 659 -27.74 17.94 1.41
CA ASN A 659 -26.80 18.80 2.11
C ASN A 659 -25.51 18.04 2.47
N LYS A 660 -24.39 18.43 1.86
CA LYS A 660 -23.07 17.85 2.07
C LYS A 660 -22.48 18.09 3.48
N SER A 661 -23.09 18.98 4.28
CA SER A 661 -22.66 19.24 5.66
C SER A 661 -23.25 18.26 6.67
N VAL A 662 -24.23 17.44 6.27
CA VAL A 662 -24.85 16.43 7.14
C VAL A 662 -23.94 15.22 7.25
N ASP A 663 -23.49 14.92 8.46
CA ASP A 663 -22.61 13.79 8.76
C ASP A 663 -23.37 12.51 9.07
N SER A 664 -24.46 12.65 9.83
CA SER A 664 -25.33 11.54 10.21
C SER A 664 -26.79 11.95 10.20
N VAL A 665 -27.65 10.96 9.94
CA VAL A 665 -29.12 11.09 10.06
C VAL A 665 -29.62 9.96 10.93
N THR A 666 -30.44 10.29 11.92
CA THR A 666 -31.16 9.31 12.73
C THR A 666 -32.64 9.42 12.40
N VAL A 667 -33.22 8.30 12.01
CA VAL A 667 -34.65 8.19 11.69
C VAL A 667 -35.32 7.30 12.73
N THR A 668 -36.38 7.78 13.36
CA THR A 668 -37.19 7.01 14.30
C THR A 668 -38.60 6.88 13.76
N ILE A 669 -39.08 5.65 13.61
CA ILE A 669 -40.42 5.33 13.12
C ILE A 669 -41.30 5.02 14.35
N ASN A 670 -42.38 5.76 14.50
CA ASN A 670 -43.37 5.59 15.58
C ASN A 670 -42.78 5.47 17.00
N ASN A 671 -41.65 6.16 17.29
CA ASN A 671 -40.93 6.08 18.55
C ASN A 671 -40.47 4.67 18.97
N THR A 672 -40.48 3.70 18.03
CA THR A 672 -40.17 2.30 18.32
C THR A 672 -38.91 1.81 17.63
N THR A 673 -38.73 2.13 16.36
CA THR A 673 -37.61 1.64 15.56
C THR A 673 -36.72 2.80 15.16
N THR A 674 -35.43 2.77 15.57
CA THR A 674 -34.47 3.83 15.27
C THR A 674 -33.37 3.30 14.39
N TYR A 675 -33.08 3.98 13.28
CA TYR A 675 -31.97 3.74 12.37
C TYR A 675 -31.04 4.92 12.34
N THR A 676 -29.73 4.71 12.47
CA THR A 676 -28.74 5.76 12.33
C THR A 676 -27.88 5.49 11.09
N TYR A 677 -27.80 6.48 10.21
CA TYR A 677 -26.99 6.47 9.01
C TYR A 677 -25.81 7.43 9.21
N ASN A 678 -24.58 6.94 9.15
CA ASN A 678 -23.36 7.71 9.40
C ASN A 678 -22.57 7.94 8.11
N ASN A 679 -21.62 8.90 8.15
CA ASN A 679 -20.71 9.20 7.03
C ASN A 679 -21.45 9.65 5.75
N ILE A 680 -22.46 10.50 5.87
CA ILE A 680 -23.28 11.01 4.77
C ILE A 680 -22.59 12.18 4.03
N LYS A 681 -21.66 12.86 4.70
CA LYS A 681 -21.01 14.14 4.30
C LYS A 681 -20.52 14.25 2.86
N SER A 682 -20.20 13.14 2.22
CA SER A 682 -19.47 13.22 0.96
C SER A 682 -20.35 13.32 -0.29
N ASN A 683 -21.63 12.95 -0.22
CA ASN A 683 -22.46 12.76 -1.43
C ASN A 683 -23.94 13.02 -1.15
N ASN A 684 -24.66 13.47 -2.19
CA ASN A 684 -26.12 13.39 -2.21
C ASN A 684 -26.50 11.92 -2.06
N ARG A 685 -26.97 11.51 -0.90
CA ARG A 685 -27.29 10.12 -0.60
C ARG A 685 -28.77 9.91 -0.49
N ILE A 686 -29.20 8.82 -1.06
CA ILE A 686 -30.52 8.23 -0.83
C ILE A 686 -30.36 7.22 0.31
N LEU A 687 -31.19 7.33 1.34
CA LEU A 687 -31.22 6.42 2.50
C LEU A 687 -32.49 5.58 2.39
N ASP A 688 -32.36 4.26 2.47
CA ASP A 688 -33.47 3.32 2.51
C ASP A 688 -34.05 3.31 3.93
N ILE A 689 -35.21 3.90 4.13
CA ILE A 689 -35.91 3.95 5.41
C ILE A 689 -36.72 2.67 5.65
N GLY A 690 -37.08 1.98 4.60
CA GLY A 690 -37.92 0.79 4.66
C GLY A 690 -39.40 1.08 4.43
N TYR A 691 -40.25 0.10 4.69
CA TYR A 691 -41.71 0.24 4.57
C TYR A 691 -42.27 1.03 5.75
N VAL A 692 -43.05 2.02 5.46
CA VAL A 692 -43.74 2.88 6.43
C VAL A 692 -45.23 2.88 6.17
N HIS A 693 -46.06 3.01 7.21
CA HIS A 693 -47.51 3.15 7.10
C HIS A 693 -47.90 4.63 7.09
N ASP A 694 -49.04 4.93 6.50
CA ASP A 694 -49.62 6.30 6.50
C ASP A 694 -50.01 6.79 7.89
N THR A 695 -49.94 5.92 8.88
CA THR A 695 -50.16 6.21 10.32
C THR A 695 -48.84 6.40 11.10
N ASP A 696 -47.70 6.18 10.46
CA ASP A 696 -46.39 6.21 11.11
C ASP A 696 -45.83 7.59 11.35
#